data_f4c56909d1eeb25c77347bb97f407508
#
_entry.id   f4c56909d1eeb25c77347bb97f407508
#
_cell.length_a   1.000
_cell.length_b   1.000
_cell.length_c   1.000
_cell.angle_alpha   90.00
_cell.angle_beta   90.00
_cell.angle_gamma   90.00
#
_symmetry.space_group_name_H-M   'P 1'
#
loop_
_entity.id
_entity.type
_entity.pdbx_description
1 polymer ?
#
loop_
_entity_poly.entity_id
_entity_poly.type
_entity_poly.pdbx_seq_one_letter_code
_entity_poly.pdbx_strand_id
1 'polypeptide(L)'
;MKFPLALLLLQIVFCNEGFAQNPFWEKIKNQPITLDLESGMENYTLEKLKFSILKSSQTLSALKLKDDTAFDYTPDELLGYRARDNFYHLGDINLTIRPQGDSSWSRFSSAQTRRNIKPLMTTGNILAVADMAPTLNDIPLQVIRSWEQDNGDLVLRFTITNITRKAYEIGALGIPMIFNNNMDWKSLDSAHADNVFFDPYIGKDAGYLQVNRLHGNGPSLLVLPQENAGFEAYRPLNDDPTPRSITFEGFHEWLIHSKALTQTAWKGVKQWNDPTSEVLDPGETKSYALKLVLAPSIREIEKELLTQGQPVAIGAPGYLIPQDNPAKLFIKYTQKVKRIDVYPTGSVSVKQLGSTSGKWLSYKVTGNKWGRSRLTITYEDERTQSIHYKVIKSEQRIVGDLGHFLTNEQWYDNPNDVFGRSPSVITYDYETKSHVTEHQNAWFAGLSDEAGAASWLAAIMKQLVQPDPQEINKLKEFAAQTMFGRIQHKEGRDKFGVVKSLFYYEPDSLPTGTYSDSINYETWGAWSKKEASDVGRSYNYPHVAAAHWVLYRLARNYSQLVTEETWQTYLERAFQTGVAMVEKAPHYAQFGQMEGSIFLFILMDLKKEGLLDQASKLEGLMKERALHWKTLNYPFGSEMPWDSTGQEEVYLWSRYFGFDQKAAVTLNAILAYVPAIPHWGYNGSARRYWDFVYGGKLARIERQLHHYGSALNAIPLLTAYRDNPADFYLLRVGHAGMMGALANVTQDGFAPGAFHSYPSTLANDGITGDYGSGFYGYAVNSGTYIIKHPEFGWLAFSGNLSETGGKIRVDITTASRARVFLAEQQLWVTLDAGQLKSLEYDPETTKVRLTLSASKESYAENTLLKIGQNSGYKVKGYKKNAQGYFVIPSEVKSVLLVKSN
;
A
#
# COMPACT_ATOMS: atom_id res chain seq x y z
N MET A 1 30.62 32.02 -24.74
CA MET A 1 30.32 30.97 -23.74
C MET A 1 29.05 30.31 -24.16
N LYS A 2 29.12 29.15 -24.80
CA LYS A 2 27.95 28.34 -25.22
C LYS A 2 27.84 27.17 -24.25
N PHE A 3 26.83 27.20 -23.40
CA PHE A 3 26.45 26.05 -22.61
C PHE A 3 25.81 24.95 -23.49
N PRO A 4 26.07 23.70 -23.25
CA PRO A 4 25.46 22.65 -24.06
C PRO A 4 24.00 22.44 -23.59
N LEU A 5 23.10 22.87 -24.45
CA LEU A 5 21.62 22.69 -24.35
C LEU A 5 21.19 21.22 -24.47
N ALA A 6 22.12 20.29 -24.59
CA ALA A 6 21.84 18.92 -24.96
C ALA A 6 21.42 18.02 -23.76
N LEU A 7 21.77 18.36 -22.50
CA LEU A 7 21.38 17.53 -21.33
C LEU A 7 20.00 17.92 -20.76
N LEU A 8 19.54 19.14 -21.03
CA LEU A 8 18.21 19.59 -20.64
C LEU A 8 17.10 19.00 -21.55
N LEU A 9 17.47 18.65 -22.78
CA LEU A 9 16.54 18.07 -23.77
C LEU A 9 16.22 16.57 -23.50
N LEU A 10 17.10 15.84 -22.83
CA LEU A 10 16.84 14.41 -22.56
C LEU A 10 15.81 14.17 -21.43
N GLN A 11 15.65 15.11 -20.51
CA GLN A 11 14.64 15.00 -19.44
C GLN A 11 13.27 15.60 -19.82
N ILE A 12 13.25 16.56 -20.75
CA ILE A 12 11.99 17.14 -21.27
C ILE A 12 11.38 16.27 -22.36
N VAL A 13 12.17 15.47 -23.05
CA VAL A 13 11.72 14.56 -24.12
C VAL A 13 10.89 13.41 -23.58
N PHE A 14 11.05 12.99 -22.31
CA PHE A 14 10.27 11.90 -21.75
C PHE A 14 8.80 12.24 -21.41
N CYS A 15 8.41 13.50 -21.34
CA CYS A 15 7.05 13.88 -20.97
C CYS A 15 6.11 14.22 -22.14
N ASN A 16 6.58 14.23 -23.39
CA ASN A 16 5.78 14.68 -24.54
C ASN A 16 5.83 13.81 -25.81
N GLU A 17 6.49 12.65 -25.76
CA GLU A 17 6.44 11.72 -26.90
C GLU A 17 5.34 10.68 -26.66
N GLY A 18 4.25 10.80 -27.40
CA GLY A 18 3.14 9.84 -27.37
C GLY A 18 3.59 8.39 -27.67
N PHE A 19 2.76 7.41 -27.42
CA PHE A 19 2.99 5.97 -27.66
C PHE A 19 3.67 5.66 -29.01
N ALA A 20 3.49 6.52 -30.01
CA ALA A 20 4.04 6.37 -31.36
C ALA A 20 5.57 6.44 -31.45
N GLN A 21 6.29 6.93 -30.43
CA GLN A 21 7.75 7.09 -30.46
C GLN A 21 8.50 6.12 -29.55
N ASN A 22 7.79 5.25 -28.80
CA ASN A 22 8.45 4.21 -28.02
C ASN A 22 9.04 3.16 -28.98
N PRO A 23 10.38 2.86 -28.93
CA PRO A 23 11.03 1.89 -29.83
C PRO A 23 10.39 0.50 -29.82
N PHE A 24 9.78 0.09 -28.71
CA PHE A 24 9.04 -1.16 -28.62
C PHE A 24 7.78 -1.13 -29.49
N TRP A 25 6.94 -0.09 -29.35
CA TRP A 25 5.70 0.03 -30.12
C TRP A 25 5.95 0.22 -31.60
N GLU A 26 7.02 0.93 -31.99
CA GLU A 26 7.45 1.04 -33.38
C GLU A 26 7.84 -0.34 -33.98
N LYS A 27 8.54 -1.16 -33.18
CA LYS A 27 8.87 -2.53 -33.57
C LYS A 27 7.61 -3.41 -33.71
N ILE A 28 6.69 -3.30 -32.75
CA ILE A 28 5.43 -4.04 -32.74
C ILE A 28 4.54 -3.63 -33.90
N LYS A 29 4.46 -2.36 -34.23
CA LYS A 29 3.65 -1.83 -35.34
C LYS A 29 3.95 -2.50 -36.68
N ASN A 30 5.19 -2.93 -36.91
CA ASN A 30 5.62 -3.62 -38.11
C ASN A 30 5.36 -5.13 -38.11
N GLN A 31 4.82 -5.72 -37.02
CA GLN A 31 4.44 -7.12 -36.97
C GLN A 31 3.04 -7.33 -37.58
N PRO A 32 2.76 -8.49 -38.15
CA PRO A 32 1.42 -8.82 -38.67
C PRO A 32 0.34 -8.66 -37.59
N ILE A 33 -0.77 -8.02 -37.94
CA ILE A 33 -2.00 -8.02 -37.13
C ILE A 33 -2.67 -9.38 -37.33
N THR A 34 -2.91 -10.11 -36.23
CA THR A 34 -3.47 -11.47 -36.27
C THR A 34 -4.88 -11.53 -35.67
N LEU A 35 -5.37 -10.45 -35.06
CA LEU A 35 -6.76 -10.34 -34.59
C LEU A 35 -7.77 -9.92 -35.66
N ASP A 36 -7.36 -9.76 -36.93
CA ASP A 36 -8.25 -9.41 -38.05
C ASP A 36 -9.22 -8.25 -37.70
N LEU A 37 -8.66 -7.12 -37.36
CA LEU A 37 -9.43 -5.92 -36.96
C LEU A 37 -10.35 -5.42 -38.12
N GLU A 38 -10.02 -5.76 -39.37
CA GLU A 38 -10.79 -5.36 -40.55
C GLU A 38 -12.16 -6.05 -40.63
N SER A 39 -12.33 -7.21 -39.99
CA SER A 39 -13.63 -7.89 -39.83
C SER A 39 -14.59 -7.08 -38.92
N GLY A 40 -14.08 -6.10 -38.16
CA GLY A 40 -14.84 -5.19 -37.36
C GLY A 40 -15.26 -5.77 -35.99
N MET A 41 -16.16 -5.04 -35.34
CA MET A 41 -16.63 -5.32 -33.99
C MET A 41 -18.13 -5.55 -33.94
N GLU A 42 -18.59 -6.26 -32.91
CA GLU A 42 -19.99 -6.34 -32.52
C GLU A 42 -20.19 -5.57 -31.21
N ASN A 43 -21.23 -4.72 -31.17
CA ASN A 43 -21.49 -3.83 -30.04
C ASN A 43 -22.74 -4.28 -29.29
N TYR A 44 -22.65 -4.32 -27.98
CA TYR A 44 -23.72 -4.72 -27.08
C TYR A 44 -24.01 -3.63 -26.06
N THR A 45 -25.26 -3.50 -25.67
CA THR A 45 -25.70 -2.58 -24.62
C THR A 45 -26.50 -3.36 -23.58
N LEU A 46 -26.01 -3.36 -22.36
CA LEU A 46 -26.71 -3.92 -21.20
C LEU A 46 -27.36 -2.79 -20.39
N GLU A 47 -27.89 -3.13 -19.22
CA GLU A 47 -28.56 -2.15 -18.36
C GLU A 47 -27.60 -1.03 -17.91
N LYS A 48 -26.36 -1.39 -17.51
CA LYS A 48 -25.37 -0.44 -16.95
C LYS A 48 -24.10 -0.32 -17.79
N LEU A 49 -23.82 -1.29 -18.67
CA LEU A 49 -22.59 -1.41 -19.43
C LEU A 49 -22.83 -1.37 -20.95
N LYS A 50 -21.86 -0.85 -21.66
CA LYS A 50 -21.67 -1.04 -23.11
C LYS A 50 -20.36 -1.75 -23.34
N PHE A 51 -20.34 -2.72 -24.22
CA PHE A 51 -19.11 -3.41 -24.57
C PHE A 51 -19.06 -3.78 -26.05
N SER A 52 -17.84 -3.96 -26.55
CA SER A 52 -17.57 -4.38 -27.91
C SER A 52 -16.67 -5.60 -27.91
N ILE A 53 -16.96 -6.55 -28.80
CA ILE A 53 -16.10 -7.71 -29.04
C ILE A 53 -15.66 -7.71 -30.50
N LEU A 54 -14.45 -8.22 -30.76
CA LEU A 54 -13.95 -8.41 -32.10
C LEU A 54 -14.67 -9.59 -32.76
N LYS A 55 -15.14 -9.44 -34.01
CA LYS A 55 -15.83 -10.51 -34.74
C LYS A 55 -14.93 -11.74 -34.97
N SER A 56 -13.66 -11.52 -35.21
CA SER A 56 -12.67 -12.56 -35.50
C SER A 56 -12.37 -13.46 -34.29
N SER A 57 -12.27 -12.86 -33.09
CA SER A 57 -11.83 -13.55 -31.87
C SER A 57 -12.88 -13.64 -30.79
N GLN A 58 -13.93 -12.80 -30.86
CA GLN A 58 -14.89 -12.52 -29.77
C GLN A 58 -14.18 -12.15 -28.43
N THR A 59 -12.94 -11.65 -28.46
CA THR A 59 -12.32 -11.02 -27.29
C THR A 59 -12.85 -9.61 -27.12
N LEU A 60 -12.86 -9.12 -25.86
CA LEU A 60 -13.35 -7.80 -25.55
C LEU A 60 -12.40 -6.74 -26.10
N SER A 61 -12.92 -5.76 -26.82
CA SER A 61 -12.18 -4.61 -27.36
C SER A 61 -12.50 -3.32 -26.64
N ALA A 62 -13.68 -3.23 -26.00
CA ALA A 62 -14.08 -2.09 -25.19
C ALA A 62 -15.05 -2.54 -24.08
N LEU A 63 -14.97 -1.89 -22.91
CA LEU A 63 -15.89 -2.08 -21.78
C LEU A 63 -16.15 -0.73 -21.10
N LYS A 64 -17.30 -0.14 -21.37
CA LYS A 64 -17.65 1.23 -21.01
C LYS A 64 -18.89 1.29 -20.11
N LEU A 65 -19.02 2.35 -19.35
CA LEU A 65 -20.29 2.65 -18.69
C LEU A 65 -21.33 3.08 -19.73
N LYS A 66 -22.60 2.73 -19.53
CA LYS A 66 -23.67 3.12 -20.46
C LYS A 66 -23.80 4.63 -20.55
N ASP A 67 -23.67 5.34 -19.42
CA ASP A 67 -23.89 6.78 -19.29
C ASP A 67 -22.59 7.61 -19.32
N ASP A 68 -21.40 6.95 -19.34
CA ASP A 68 -20.08 7.57 -19.50
C ASP A 68 -19.25 6.75 -20.49
N THR A 69 -19.45 7.04 -21.78
CA THR A 69 -18.77 6.30 -22.85
C THR A 69 -17.38 6.85 -23.20
N ALA A 70 -16.97 7.93 -22.56
CA ALA A 70 -15.62 8.48 -22.72
C ALA A 70 -14.59 7.62 -22.00
N PHE A 71 -14.96 6.99 -20.87
CA PHE A 71 -14.10 6.14 -20.10
C PHE A 71 -14.22 4.66 -20.54
N ASP A 72 -13.09 3.97 -20.69
CA ASP A 72 -13.02 2.54 -21.00
C ASP A 72 -12.21 1.79 -19.92
N TYR A 73 -12.74 0.70 -19.40
CA TYR A 73 -12.02 -0.17 -18.44
C TYR A 73 -10.92 -0.98 -19.12
N THR A 74 -10.97 -1.16 -20.46
CA THR A 74 -9.96 -1.91 -21.21
C THR A 74 -8.94 -0.97 -21.86
N PRO A 75 -7.73 -1.43 -22.20
CA PRO A 75 -6.74 -0.62 -22.91
C PRO A 75 -7.08 -0.50 -24.42
N ASP A 76 -8.26 0.08 -24.77
CA ASP A 76 -8.76 0.22 -26.12
C ASP A 76 -7.83 1.08 -26.99
N GLU A 77 -7.18 2.08 -26.43
CA GLU A 77 -6.16 2.92 -27.09
C GLU A 77 -4.96 2.12 -27.60
N LEU A 78 -4.67 0.97 -26.98
CA LEU A 78 -3.60 0.06 -27.38
C LEU A 78 -4.06 -1.08 -28.28
N LEU A 79 -5.33 -1.16 -28.62
CA LEU A 79 -5.89 -2.31 -29.35
C LEU A 79 -5.15 -2.57 -30.66
N GLY A 80 -4.85 -1.54 -31.45
CA GLY A 80 -4.13 -1.66 -32.72
C GLY A 80 -2.71 -2.23 -32.57
N TYR A 81 -2.02 -1.94 -31.48
CA TYR A 81 -0.71 -2.49 -31.16
C TYR A 81 -0.78 -3.90 -30.59
N ARG A 82 -1.80 -4.17 -29.77
CA ARG A 82 -1.99 -5.44 -29.05
C ARG A 82 -2.76 -6.49 -29.83
N ALA A 83 -3.16 -6.17 -31.09
CA ALA A 83 -3.91 -7.07 -31.99
C ALA A 83 -3.02 -8.14 -32.67
N ARG A 84 -2.06 -8.70 -31.96
CA ARG A 84 -1.04 -9.63 -32.44
C ARG A 84 -0.95 -10.86 -31.57
N ASP A 85 -0.22 -11.87 -32.01
CA ASP A 85 0.06 -13.06 -31.20
C ASP A 85 0.75 -12.72 -29.88
N ASN A 86 0.48 -13.50 -28.87
CA ASN A 86 0.95 -13.41 -27.48
C ASN A 86 0.41 -12.24 -26.65
N PHE A 87 -0.32 -11.27 -27.23
CA PHE A 87 -0.99 -10.24 -26.43
C PHE A 87 -2.34 -10.76 -25.92
N TYR A 88 -2.54 -10.66 -24.61
CA TYR A 88 -3.77 -11.12 -23.97
C TYR A 88 -4.88 -10.07 -24.02
N HIS A 89 -6.12 -10.55 -24.13
CA HIS A 89 -7.34 -9.74 -24.06
C HIS A 89 -8.36 -10.37 -23.10
N LEU A 90 -9.30 -9.60 -22.59
CA LEU A 90 -10.44 -10.15 -21.87
C LEU A 90 -11.23 -11.10 -22.77
N GLY A 91 -11.48 -12.31 -22.30
CA GLY A 91 -12.07 -13.39 -23.08
C GLY A 91 -11.05 -14.44 -23.54
N ASP A 92 -9.74 -14.25 -23.28
CA ASP A 92 -8.74 -15.30 -23.44
C ASP A 92 -8.78 -16.31 -22.29
N ILE A 93 -8.18 -17.48 -22.50
CA ILE A 93 -8.02 -18.54 -21.51
C ILE A 93 -6.65 -19.20 -21.62
N ASN A 94 -6.07 -19.56 -20.49
CA ASN A 94 -4.87 -20.37 -20.35
C ASN A 94 -5.20 -21.69 -19.65
N LEU A 95 -4.72 -22.79 -20.21
CA LEU A 95 -4.92 -24.14 -19.69
C LEU A 95 -3.58 -24.85 -19.57
N THR A 96 -3.37 -25.55 -18.46
CA THR A 96 -2.25 -26.50 -18.32
C THR A 96 -2.86 -27.84 -17.93
N ILE A 97 -2.77 -28.80 -18.84
CA ILE A 97 -3.46 -30.10 -18.75
C ILE A 97 -2.50 -31.26 -18.96
N ARG A 98 -2.92 -32.45 -18.53
CA ARG A 98 -2.26 -33.72 -18.86
C ARG A 98 -3.26 -34.86 -18.89
N PRO A 99 -2.99 -35.96 -19.59
CA PRO A 99 -3.70 -37.22 -19.34
C PRO A 99 -3.56 -37.60 -17.86
N GLN A 100 -4.63 -38.09 -17.26
CA GLN A 100 -4.61 -38.44 -15.82
C GLN A 100 -3.55 -39.53 -15.56
N GLY A 101 -2.67 -39.25 -14.57
CA GLY A 101 -1.57 -40.16 -14.22
C GLY A 101 -0.24 -39.86 -14.90
N ASP A 102 -0.22 -39.04 -15.96
CA ASP A 102 1.02 -38.65 -16.63
C ASP A 102 1.82 -37.66 -15.76
N SER A 103 3.15 -37.63 -15.90
CA SER A 103 4.03 -36.74 -15.16
C SER A 103 4.20 -35.37 -15.81
N SER A 104 3.98 -35.23 -17.10
CA SER A 104 4.26 -34.04 -17.91
C SER A 104 3.00 -33.21 -18.15
N TRP A 105 3.11 -31.89 -17.95
CA TRP A 105 2.07 -30.92 -18.24
C TRP A 105 2.22 -30.31 -19.64
N SER A 106 1.13 -30.16 -20.36
CA SER A 106 1.04 -29.43 -21.62
C SER A 106 0.29 -28.12 -21.41
N ARG A 107 0.84 -27.02 -21.95
CA ARG A 107 0.25 -25.69 -21.83
C ARG A 107 -0.42 -25.24 -23.12
N PHE A 108 -1.60 -24.64 -23.02
CA PHE A 108 -2.38 -24.08 -24.11
C PHE A 108 -2.81 -22.66 -23.74
N SER A 109 -2.74 -21.74 -24.69
CA SER A 109 -3.17 -20.35 -24.52
C SER A 109 -3.87 -19.87 -25.79
N SER A 110 -5.05 -19.28 -25.64
CA SER A 110 -5.77 -18.68 -26.76
C SER A 110 -5.13 -17.41 -27.31
N ALA A 111 -4.18 -16.83 -26.56
CA ALA A 111 -3.42 -15.65 -26.99
C ALA A 111 -2.17 -16.00 -27.80
N GLN A 112 -1.63 -17.22 -27.68
CA GLN A 112 -0.33 -17.61 -28.25
C GLN A 112 -0.30 -17.53 -29.77
N THR A 113 -1.37 -18.01 -30.42
CA THR A 113 -1.52 -17.94 -31.85
C THR A 113 -2.94 -17.50 -32.18
N ARG A 114 -3.08 -16.29 -32.66
CA ARG A 114 -4.38 -15.70 -32.98
C ARG A 114 -4.90 -16.29 -34.31
N ARG A 115 -6.11 -16.82 -34.23
CA ARG A 115 -6.86 -17.30 -35.42
C ARG A 115 -8.33 -16.97 -35.23
N ASN A 116 -9.06 -16.84 -36.33
CA ASN A 116 -10.48 -16.63 -36.30
C ASN A 116 -11.15 -17.83 -35.61
N ILE A 117 -11.90 -17.52 -34.55
CA ILE A 117 -12.68 -18.51 -33.82
C ILE A 117 -13.83 -19.03 -34.71
N LYS A 118 -14.48 -20.11 -34.26
CA LYS A 118 -15.67 -20.64 -34.95
C LYS A 118 -16.92 -20.18 -34.18
N PRO A 119 -17.63 -19.13 -34.64
CA PRO A 119 -18.87 -18.70 -34.03
C PRO A 119 -19.93 -19.82 -34.08
N LEU A 120 -20.71 -19.89 -33.00
CA LEU A 120 -21.83 -20.83 -32.88
C LEU A 120 -23.15 -20.04 -32.81
N MET A 121 -24.30 -20.72 -32.93
CA MET A 121 -25.62 -20.10 -32.79
C MET A 121 -25.88 -19.70 -31.34
N THR A 122 -26.29 -18.47 -31.15
CA THR A 122 -26.72 -17.92 -29.86
C THR A 122 -28.17 -18.32 -29.55
N THR A 123 -28.46 -18.55 -28.27
CA THR A 123 -29.80 -18.84 -27.77
C THR A 123 -30.02 -18.22 -26.41
N GLY A 124 -31.25 -17.81 -26.13
CA GLY A 124 -31.60 -17.25 -24.81
C GLY A 124 -30.85 -15.97 -24.44
N ASN A 125 -30.13 -16.00 -23.32
CA ASN A 125 -29.34 -14.91 -22.78
C ASN A 125 -27.89 -14.83 -23.33
N ILE A 126 -27.52 -15.73 -24.23
CA ILE A 126 -26.20 -15.77 -24.84
C ILE A 126 -26.09 -14.70 -25.92
N LEU A 127 -25.17 -13.78 -25.76
CA LEU A 127 -24.91 -12.68 -26.68
C LEU A 127 -23.95 -13.06 -27.79
N ALA A 128 -22.88 -13.80 -27.45
CA ALA A 128 -21.93 -14.35 -28.40
C ALA A 128 -21.38 -15.67 -27.87
N VAL A 129 -21.14 -16.64 -28.76
CA VAL A 129 -20.59 -17.95 -28.39
C VAL A 129 -19.70 -18.48 -29.50
N ALA A 130 -18.60 -19.12 -29.11
CA ALA A 130 -17.65 -19.67 -30.09
C ALA A 130 -16.93 -20.92 -29.57
N ASP A 131 -16.60 -21.81 -30.50
CA ASP A 131 -15.63 -22.87 -30.29
C ASP A 131 -14.21 -22.30 -30.41
N MET A 132 -13.39 -22.52 -29.38
CA MET A 132 -12.03 -22.00 -29.26
C MET A 132 -10.97 -22.90 -29.93
N ALA A 133 -11.34 -24.02 -30.54
CA ALA A 133 -10.41 -24.96 -31.14
C ALA A 133 -9.42 -24.32 -32.14
N PRO A 134 -9.81 -23.33 -32.99
CA PRO A 134 -8.86 -22.71 -33.92
C PRO A 134 -7.68 -22.00 -33.27
N THR A 135 -7.89 -21.40 -32.10
CA THR A 135 -6.87 -20.61 -31.37
C THR A 135 -6.21 -21.41 -30.23
N LEU A 136 -6.76 -22.57 -29.84
CA LEU A 136 -6.16 -23.49 -28.88
C LEU A 136 -5.62 -24.73 -29.60
N ASN A 137 -4.66 -24.52 -30.52
CA ASN A 137 -4.14 -25.56 -31.41
C ASN A 137 -3.86 -26.88 -30.69
N ASP A 138 -4.41 -27.99 -31.24
CA ASP A 138 -4.20 -29.37 -30.81
C ASP A 138 -4.59 -29.68 -29.35
N ILE A 139 -5.40 -28.81 -28.71
CA ILE A 139 -5.94 -29.13 -27.39
C ILE A 139 -6.88 -30.36 -27.49
N PRO A 140 -6.70 -31.40 -26.64
CA PRO A 140 -7.53 -32.59 -26.70
C PRO A 140 -8.93 -32.41 -26.09
N LEU A 141 -9.20 -31.25 -25.50
CA LEU A 141 -10.51 -30.91 -24.92
C LEU A 141 -11.27 -29.93 -25.83
N GLN A 142 -12.59 -30.03 -25.86
CA GLN A 142 -13.40 -28.99 -26.48
C GLN A 142 -13.56 -27.85 -25.51
N VAL A 143 -13.29 -26.61 -25.95
CA VAL A 143 -13.45 -25.38 -25.16
C VAL A 143 -14.40 -24.44 -25.87
N ILE A 144 -15.56 -24.20 -25.29
CA ILE A 144 -16.57 -23.26 -25.77
C ILE A 144 -16.54 -22.03 -24.87
N ARG A 145 -16.42 -20.83 -25.44
CA ARG A 145 -16.58 -19.58 -24.75
C ARG A 145 -17.92 -18.96 -25.08
N SER A 146 -18.62 -18.41 -24.07
CA SER A 146 -19.82 -17.57 -24.25
C SER A 146 -19.72 -16.24 -23.50
N TRP A 147 -20.29 -15.22 -24.11
CA TRP A 147 -20.63 -13.95 -23.47
C TRP A 147 -22.15 -13.95 -23.26
N GLU A 148 -22.57 -13.75 -22.03
CA GLU A 148 -23.98 -13.89 -21.62
C GLU A 148 -24.45 -12.65 -20.86
N GLN A 149 -25.76 -12.44 -20.85
CA GLN A 149 -26.40 -11.46 -19.99
C GLN A 149 -27.07 -12.17 -18.81
N ASP A 150 -26.77 -11.75 -17.58
CA ASP A 150 -27.42 -12.24 -16.38
C ASP A 150 -27.91 -11.06 -15.51
N ASN A 151 -29.24 -10.84 -15.46
CA ASN A 151 -29.85 -9.74 -14.70
C ASN A 151 -29.26 -8.33 -15.01
N GLY A 152 -28.92 -8.11 -16.29
CA GLY A 152 -28.35 -6.82 -16.74
C GLY A 152 -26.83 -6.71 -16.61
N ASP A 153 -26.16 -7.67 -16.00
CA ASP A 153 -24.70 -7.76 -15.90
C ASP A 153 -24.09 -8.65 -17.00
N LEU A 154 -22.79 -8.53 -17.23
CA LEU A 154 -22.06 -9.30 -18.26
C LEU A 154 -21.40 -10.54 -17.62
N VAL A 155 -21.58 -11.70 -18.26
CA VAL A 155 -20.94 -12.96 -17.84
C VAL A 155 -20.03 -13.48 -18.95
N LEU A 156 -18.80 -13.84 -18.60
CA LEU A 156 -17.86 -14.60 -19.42
C LEU A 156 -17.85 -16.05 -18.91
N ARG A 157 -18.17 -17.00 -19.79
CA ARG A 157 -18.18 -18.42 -19.46
C ARG A 157 -17.28 -19.20 -20.39
N PHE A 158 -16.59 -20.19 -19.83
CA PHE A 158 -15.90 -21.26 -20.55
C PHE A 158 -16.49 -22.61 -20.15
N THR A 159 -16.95 -23.36 -21.15
CA THR A 159 -17.43 -24.74 -21.01
C THR A 159 -16.41 -25.68 -21.62
N ILE A 160 -15.85 -26.57 -20.81
CA ILE A 160 -14.77 -27.47 -21.20
C ILE A 160 -15.30 -28.90 -21.18
N THR A 161 -15.26 -29.63 -22.32
CA THR A 161 -15.72 -30.99 -22.45
C THR A 161 -14.56 -31.91 -22.86
N ASN A 162 -14.40 -33.01 -22.16
CA ASN A 162 -13.46 -34.03 -22.55
C ASN A 162 -14.03 -34.89 -23.69
N ILE A 163 -13.63 -34.60 -24.90
CA ILE A 163 -14.09 -35.36 -26.11
C ILE A 163 -13.21 -36.56 -26.45
N THR A 164 -12.25 -36.90 -25.58
CA THR A 164 -11.33 -38.00 -25.75
C THR A 164 -11.82 -39.30 -25.07
N ARG A 165 -11.04 -40.36 -25.22
CA ARG A 165 -11.28 -41.65 -24.55
C ARG A 165 -10.50 -41.85 -23.25
N LYS A 166 -9.71 -40.83 -22.84
CA LYS A 166 -8.89 -40.86 -21.63
C LYS A 166 -9.33 -39.72 -20.70
N ALA A 167 -9.23 -39.94 -19.41
CA ALA A 167 -9.42 -38.86 -18.45
C ALA A 167 -8.26 -37.84 -18.53
N TYR A 168 -8.59 -36.55 -18.41
CA TYR A 168 -7.62 -35.45 -18.41
C TYR A 168 -7.69 -34.66 -17.11
N GLU A 169 -6.53 -34.32 -16.58
CA GLU A 169 -6.39 -33.44 -15.43
C GLU A 169 -6.10 -32.02 -15.89
N ILE A 170 -6.94 -31.04 -15.52
CA ILE A 170 -6.70 -29.59 -15.64
C ILE A 170 -5.95 -29.16 -14.41
N GLY A 171 -4.63 -29.00 -14.52
CA GLY A 171 -3.76 -28.65 -13.38
C GLY A 171 -3.56 -27.16 -13.19
N ALA A 172 -3.81 -26.35 -14.24
CA ALA A 172 -3.98 -24.91 -14.12
C ALA A 172 -5.02 -24.40 -15.11
N LEU A 173 -5.88 -23.50 -14.65
CA LEU A 173 -6.85 -22.79 -15.47
C LEU A 173 -6.81 -21.32 -15.07
N GLY A 174 -6.46 -20.45 -16.04
CA GLY A 174 -6.35 -19.01 -15.86
C GLY A 174 -7.17 -18.21 -16.86
N ILE A 175 -7.85 -17.17 -16.39
CA ILE A 175 -8.59 -16.21 -17.21
C ILE A 175 -7.89 -14.87 -17.14
N PRO A 176 -7.29 -14.38 -18.25
CA PRO A 176 -6.62 -13.08 -18.29
C PRO A 176 -7.53 -11.91 -17.89
N MET A 177 -7.06 -11.07 -16.97
CA MET A 177 -7.70 -9.86 -16.49
C MET A 177 -6.97 -8.65 -17.05
N ILE A 178 -7.45 -8.17 -18.18
CA ILE A 178 -6.80 -7.11 -18.96
C ILE A 178 -7.59 -5.83 -18.81
N PHE A 179 -7.10 -4.94 -17.95
CA PHE A 179 -7.70 -3.64 -17.68
C PHE A 179 -6.71 -2.51 -17.98
N ASN A 180 -7.19 -1.29 -18.14
CA ASN A 180 -6.40 -0.13 -18.55
C ASN A 180 -5.53 0.42 -17.40
N ASN A 181 -4.50 -0.33 -16.98
CA ASN A 181 -3.57 0.02 -15.92
C ASN A 181 -2.17 0.44 -16.41
N ASN A 182 -1.99 0.58 -17.73
CA ASN A 182 -0.72 1.09 -18.27
C ASN A 182 -0.75 2.62 -18.31
N MET A 183 0.06 3.26 -17.45
CA MET A 183 0.16 4.72 -17.34
C MET A 183 1.42 5.27 -18.01
N ASP A 184 2.17 4.44 -18.74
CA ASP A 184 3.37 4.88 -19.46
C ASP A 184 3.05 6.01 -20.43
N TRP A 185 3.89 7.02 -20.44
CA TRP A 185 3.81 8.16 -21.37
C TRP A 185 2.59 9.07 -21.18
N LYS A 186 1.81 8.87 -20.13
CA LYS A 186 0.65 9.71 -19.80
C LYS A 186 1.04 10.87 -18.88
N SER A 187 0.36 11.99 -19.05
CA SER A 187 0.37 13.05 -18.04
C SER A 187 -0.40 12.61 -16.79
N LEU A 188 -0.18 13.29 -15.68
CA LEU A 188 -0.95 13.05 -14.45
C LEU A 188 -2.47 13.13 -14.70
N ASP A 189 -2.92 14.14 -15.45
CA ASP A 189 -4.33 14.34 -15.76
C ASP A 189 -4.90 13.21 -16.62
N SER A 190 -4.20 12.79 -17.69
CA SER A 190 -4.66 11.71 -18.56
C SER A 190 -4.61 10.34 -17.84
N ALA A 191 -3.60 10.06 -17.04
CA ALA A 191 -3.55 8.83 -16.26
C ALA A 191 -4.76 8.72 -15.30
N HIS A 192 -5.09 9.80 -14.58
CA HIS A 192 -6.24 9.81 -13.67
C HIS A 192 -7.59 9.82 -14.38
N ALA A 193 -7.67 10.37 -15.59
CA ALA A 193 -8.90 10.35 -16.39
C ALA A 193 -9.20 8.97 -17.00
N ASP A 194 -8.16 8.28 -17.53
CA ASP A 194 -8.34 7.14 -18.43
C ASP A 194 -8.00 5.80 -17.80
N ASN A 195 -7.14 5.78 -16.76
CA ASN A 195 -6.63 4.53 -16.22
C ASN A 195 -7.40 4.03 -14.98
N VAL A 196 -7.17 2.75 -14.72
CA VAL A 196 -7.73 2.05 -13.56
C VAL A 196 -6.64 1.50 -12.67
N PHE A 197 -7.00 1.29 -11.42
CA PHE A 197 -6.27 0.49 -10.46
C PHE A 197 -7.11 -0.70 -10.05
N PHE A 198 -6.52 -1.88 -9.86
CA PHE A 198 -7.27 -3.06 -9.50
C PHE A 198 -6.60 -3.85 -8.39
N ASP A 199 -7.42 -4.48 -7.54
CA ASP A 199 -7.01 -5.23 -6.38
C ASP A 199 -7.74 -6.56 -6.28
N PRO A 200 -7.00 -7.69 -6.11
CA PRO A 200 -7.59 -9.01 -5.98
C PRO A 200 -7.93 -9.34 -4.52
N TYR A 201 -9.12 -9.83 -4.26
CA TYR A 201 -9.42 -10.64 -3.10
C TYR A 201 -9.33 -12.12 -3.49
N ILE A 202 -8.22 -12.77 -3.14
CA ILE A 202 -7.95 -14.18 -3.46
C ILE A 202 -8.65 -15.07 -2.44
N GLY A 203 -10.00 -15.02 -2.44
CA GLY A 203 -10.88 -15.53 -1.40
C GLY A 203 -11.63 -16.82 -1.76
N LYS A 204 -11.15 -17.62 -2.73
CA LYS A 204 -11.86 -18.78 -3.28
C LYS A 204 -13.22 -18.37 -3.86
N ASP A 205 -14.33 -19.05 -3.48
CA ASP A 205 -15.67 -18.78 -4.01
C ASP A 205 -16.26 -17.43 -3.55
N ALA A 206 -15.67 -16.79 -2.55
CA ALA A 206 -15.96 -15.43 -2.12
C ALA A 206 -14.99 -14.40 -2.69
N GLY A 207 -14.02 -14.84 -3.48
CA GLY A 207 -13.02 -13.97 -4.09
C GLY A 207 -13.63 -13.01 -5.11
N TYR A 208 -12.96 -11.89 -5.35
CA TYR A 208 -13.34 -10.92 -6.39
C TYR A 208 -12.13 -10.10 -6.83
N LEU A 209 -12.24 -9.50 -8.01
CA LEU A 209 -11.33 -8.44 -8.44
C LEU A 209 -12.12 -7.13 -8.45
N GLN A 210 -11.64 -6.10 -7.75
CA GLN A 210 -12.18 -4.75 -7.85
C GLN A 210 -11.32 -3.91 -8.80
N VAL A 211 -11.95 -3.18 -9.72
CA VAL A 211 -11.30 -2.31 -10.70
C VAL A 211 -11.86 -0.91 -10.53
N ASN A 212 -11.03 -0.01 -10.04
CA ASN A 212 -11.39 1.36 -9.69
C ASN A 212 -10.77 2.34 -10.69
N ARG A 213 -11.51 3.40 -11.04
CA ARG A 213 -10.93 4.54 -11.77
C ARG A 213 -9.85 5.18 -10.89
N LEU A 214 -8.72 5.57 -11.48
CA LEU A 214 -7.55 6.04 -10.73
C LEU A 214 -7.86 7.30 -9.88
N HIS A 215 -8.80 8.14 -10.30
CA HIS A 215 -9.24 9.30 -9.52
C HIS A 215 -10.24 8.97 -8.38
N GLY A 216 -10.65 7.70 -8.22
CA GLY A 216 -11.47 7.21 -7.11
C GLY A 216 -12.95 7.58 -7.13
N ASN A 217 -13.45 8.23 -8.18
CA ASN A 217 -14.85 8.61 -8.30
C ASN A 217 -15.60 7.72 -9.31
N GLY A 218 -16.90 7.56 -9.11
CA GLY A 218 -17.76 6.78 -9.98
C GLY A 218 -17.80 5.30 -9.62
N PRO A 219 -18.44 4.49 -10.48
CA PRO A 219 -18.62 3.09 -10.24
C PRO A 219 -17.30 2.31 -10.21
N SER A 220 -17.23 1.31 -9.32
CA SER A 220 -16.19 0.28 -9.31
C SER A 220 -16.67 -0.93 -10.09
N LEU A 221 -15.86 -1.43 -11.03
CA LEU A 221 -16.15 -2.69 -11.70
C LEU A 221 -15.68 -3.84 -10.81
N LEU A 222 -16.54 -4.81 -10.58
CA LEU A 222 -16.25 -6.05 -9.85
C LEU A 222 -16.27 -7.22 -10.82
N VAL A 223 -15.26 -8.10 -10.72
CA VAL A 223 -15.27 -9.42 -11.36
C VAL A 223 -15.53 -10.44 -10.26
N LEU A 224 -16.64 -11.18 -10.37
CA LEU A 224 -17.10 -12.13 -9.36
C LEU A 224 -17.08 -13.55 -9.91
N PRO A 225 -16.75 -14.57 -9.09
CA PRO A 225 -16.85 -15.95 -9.50
C PRO A 225 -18.31 -16.38 -9.60
N GLN A 226 -18.61 -17.10 -10.66
CA GLN A 226 -19.84 -17.89 -10.79
C GLN A 226 -19.47 -19.35 -11.05
N GLU A 227 -20.37 -20.27 -10.69
CA GLU A 227 -20.15 -21.70 -10.82
C GLU A 227 -18.82 -22.16 -10.20
N ASN A 228 -17.92 -22.79 -10.94
CA ASN A 228 -16.69 -23.39 -10.43
C ASN A 228 -15.47 -22.45 -10.53
N ALA A 229 -15.66 -21.14 -10.72
CA ALA A 229 -14.58 -20.18 -10.99
C ALA A 229 -13.97 -19.54 -9.72
N GLY A 230 -13.82 -20.28 -8.63
CA GLY A 230 -13.21 -19.78 -7.38
C GLY A 230 -11.85 -19.13 -7.60
N PHE A 231 -11.55 -18.03 -6.89
CA PHE A 231 -10.30 -17.27 -7.02
C PHE A 231 -9.19 -17.87 -6.14
N GLU A 232 -8.38 -18.75 -6.71
CA GLU A 232 -7.34 -19.48 -5.98
C GLU A 232 -6.02 -18.72 -5.89
N ALA A 233 -5.59 -18.11 -7.01
CA ALA A 233 -4.36 -17.32 -7.09
C ALA A 233 -4.46 -16.22 -8.16
N TYR A 234 -3.58 -15.21 -8.08
CA TYR A 234 -3.48 -14.12 -9.04
C TYR A 234 -2.06 -14.07 -9.60
N ARG A 235 -1.90 -14.38 -10.88
CA ARG A 235 -0.61 -14.58 -11.53
C ARG A 235 -0.29 -13.45 -12.52
N PRO A 236 0.95 -12.91 -12.53
CA PRO A 236 1.37 -12.04 -13.61
C PRO A 236 1.50 -12.80 -14.94
N LEU A 237 1.06 -12.19 -16.02
CA LEU A 237 1.23 -12.70 -17.41
C LEU A 237 2.62 -12.26 -17.92
N ASN A 238 3.66 -13.01 -17.50
CA ASN A 238 5.06 -12.68 -17.85
C ASN A 238 5.36 -12.88 -19.33
N ASP A 239 4.52 -13.59 -20.04
CA ASP A 239 4.60 -13.87 -21.46
C ASP A 239 3.78 -12.90 -22.33
N ASP A 240 3.03 -11.96 -21.74
CA ASP A 240 2.51 -10.80 -22.49
C ASP A 240 3.68 -9.89 -22.89
N PRO A 241 3.83 -9.56 -24.18
CA PRO A 241 4.99 -8.81 -24.64
C PRO A 241 5.04 -7.34 -24.21
N THR A 242 3.95 -6.79 -23.67
CA THR A 242 3.91 -5.39 -23.23
C THR A 242 4.98 -5.13 -22.19
N PRO A 243 5.93 -4.20 -22.44
CA PRO A 243 7.00 -3.91 -21.49
C PRO A 243 6.47 -3.40 -20.18
N ARG A 244 7.02 -3.91 -19.09
CA ARG A 244 6.76 -3.37 -17.75
C ARG A 244 7.62 -2.15 -17.51
N SER A 245 7.12 -1.26 -16.65
CA SER A 245 7.78 -0.01 -16.30
C SER A 245 7.52 0.33 -14.83
N ILE A 246 8.08 1.44 -14.39
CA ILE A 246 7.80 2.00 -13.05
C ILE A 246 6.35 2.48 -12.88
N THR A 247 5.56 2.54 -13.95
CA THR A 247 4.14 2.92 -13.93
C THR A 247 3.23 1.85 -14.55
N PHE A 248 3.77 0.66 -14.81
CA PHE A 248 3.03 -0.47 -15.33
C PHE A 248 3.60 -1.82 -14.86
N GLU A 249 2.95 -2.46 -13.91
CA GLU A 249 3.37 -3.77 -13.36
C GLU A 249 3.12 -4.97 -14.30
N GLY A 250 2.49 -4.74 -15.45
CA GLY A 250 2.03 -5.79 -16.36
C GLY A 250 0.57 -6.18 -16.13
N PHE A 251 0.13 -7.14 -16.93
CA PHE A 251 -1.20 -7.75 -16.80
C PHE A 251 -1.14 -9.04 -15.98
N HIS A 252 -2.29 -9.43 -15.46
CA HIS A 252 -2.44 -10.61 -14.59
C HIS A 252 -3.56 -11.50 -15.04
N GLU A 253 -3.62 -12.72 -14.51
CA GLU A 253 -4.74 -13.63 -14.72
C GLU A 253 -5.33 -14.13 -13.40
N TRP A 254 -6.65 -14.32 -13.40
CA TRP A 254 -7.41 -15.02 -12.39
C TRP A 254 -7.20 -16.51 -12.54
N LEU A 255 -6.57 -17.14 -11.57
CA LEU A 255 -6.37 -18.58 -11.53
C LEU A 255 -7.46 -19.27 -10.72
N ILE A 256 -8.12 -20.24 -11.34
CA ILE A 256 -9.12 -21.11 -10.73
C ILE A 256 -8.45 -22.37 -10.18
N HIS A 257 -7.52 -22.94 -10.94
CA HIS A 257 -6.69 -24.07 -10.56
C HIS A 257 -5.21 -23.68 -10.71
N SER A 258 -4.36 -24.14 -9.79
CA SER A 258 -2.92 -23.78 -9.79
C SER A 258 -1.97 -24.95 -9.50
N LYS A 259 -2.47 -26.20 -9.38
CA LYS A 259 -1.66 -27.38 -9.02
C LYS A 259 -0.46 -27.58 -9.96
N ALA A 260 -0.65 -27.44 -11.27
CA ALA A 260 0.44 -27.57 -12.23
C ALA A 260 1.55 -26.54 -12.00
N LEU A 261 1.21 -25.30 -11.63
CA LEU A 261 2.17 -24.24 -11.37
C LEU A 261 2.96 -24.48 -10.07
N THR A 262 2.30 -25.00 -9.02
CA THR A 262 2.99 -25.33 -7.76
C THR A 262 3.90 -26.56 -7.88
N GLN A 263 3.68 -27.41 -8.87
CA GLN A 263 4.57 -28.53 -9.21
C GLN A 263 5.76 -28.10 -10.09
N THR A 264 5.69 -26.93 -10.72
CA THR A 264 6.67 -26.41 -11.68
C THR A 264 7.26 -25.07 -11.24
N ALA A 265 6.75 -23.97 -11.75
CA ALA A 265 7.29 -22.62 -11.59
C ALA A 265 7.22 -22.07 -10.14
N TRP A 266 6.33 -22.58 -9.30
CA TRP A 266 6.13 -22.14 -7.91
C TRP A 266 6.52 -23.20 -6.90
N LYS A 267 7.31 -24.17 -7.31
CA LYS A 267 7.76 -25.27 -6.42
C LYS A 267 8.43 -24.73 -5.18
N GLY A 268 7.96 -25.18 -4.01
CA GLY A 268 8.50 -24.77 -2.70
C GLY A 268 7.94 -23.47 -2.13
N VAL A 269 7.16 -22.70 -2.89
CA VAL A 269 6.58 -21.44 -2.42
C VAL A 269 5.24 -21.68 -1.72
N LYS A 270 5.10 -21.18 -0.49
CA LYS A 270 3.84 -21.28 0.29
C LYS A 270 2.79 -20.33 -0.29
N GLN A 271 1.83 -20.89 -1.01
CA GLN A 271 0.75 -20.16 -1.67
C GLN A 271 -0.28 -19.57 -0.68
N TRP A 272 -1.11 -18.64 -1.17
CA TRP A 272 -2.22 -18.07 -0.40
C TRP A 272 -3.28 -19.13 -0.10
N ASN A 273 -3.67 -19.91 -1.10
CA ASN A 273 -4.64 -21.01 -1.00
C ASN A 273 -4.00 -22.35 -1.35
N ASP A 274 -4.63 -23.45 -0.95
CA ASP A 274 -4.20 -24.78 -1.36
C ASP A 274 -4.46 -24.94 -2.87
N PRO A 275 -3.45 -25.43 -3.63
CA PRO A 275 -3.57 -25.59 -5.07
C PRO A 275 -4.54 -26.72 -5.42
N THR A 276 -5.43 -26.44 -6.38
CA THR A 276 -6.42 -27.42 -6.86
C THR A 276 -6.19 -27.81 -8.31
N SER A 277 -6.82 -28.90 -8.74
CA SER A 277 -6.96 -29.34 -10.13
C SER A 277 -8.34 -29.97 -10.33
N GLU A 278 -8.80 -30.07 -11.58
CA GLU A 278 -10.04 -30.76 -11.95
C GLU A 278 -9.72 -31.94 -12.89
N VAL A 279 -10.34 -33.09 -12.67
CA VAL A 279 -10.23 -34.24 -13.55
C VAL A 279 -11.51 -34.38 -14.34
N LEU A 280 -11.43 -34.41 -15.64
CA LEU A 280 -12.57 -34.66 -16.52
C LEU A 280 -12.48 -36.07 -17.11
N ASP A 281 -13.45 -36.92 -16.78
CA ASP A 281 -13.63 -38.24 -17.40
C ASP A 281 -14.08 -38.10 -18.85
N PRO A 282 -13.94 -39.16 -19.69
CA PRO A 282 -14.42 -39.16 -21.06
C PRO A 282 -15.90 -38.78 -21.19
N GLY A 283 -16.19 -37.73 -21.94
CA GLY A 283 -17.54 -37.15 -22.11
C GLY A 283 -17.99 -36.18 -21.01
N GLU A 284 -17.22 -36.02 -19.97
CA GLU A 284 -17.53 -35.07 -18.86
C GLU A 284 -17.36 -33.63 -19.33
N THR A 285 -18.26 -32.77 -18.82
CA THR A 285 -18.27 -31.31 -19.10
C THR A 285 -18.24 -30.54 -17.80
N LYS A 286 -17.40 -29.50 -17.76
CA LYS A 286 -17.31 -28.54 -16.64
C LYS A 286 -17.39 -27.09 -17.15
N SER A 287 -18.13 -26.24 -16.45
CA SER A 287 -18.24 -24.82 -16.79
C SER A 287 -17.60 -23.95 -15.70
N TYR A 288 -16.96 -22.89 -16.13
CA TYR A 288 -16.31 -21.86 -15.31
C TYR A 288 -16.77 -20.49 -15.77
N ALA A 289 -17.28 -19.64 -14.88
CA ALA A 289 -17.83 -18.37 -15.28
C ALA A 289 -17.40 -17.22 -14.35
N LEU A 290 -17.19 -16.05 -14.94
CA LEU A 290 -16.94 -14.80 -14.25
C LEU A 290 -18.02 -13.78 -14.59
N LYS A 291 -18.58 -13.12 -13.58
CA LYS A 291 -19.61 -12.08 -13.73
C LYS A 291 -19.00 -10.69 -13.48
N LEU A 292 -19.24 -9.75 -14.40
CA LEU A 292 -18.79 -8.38 -14.33
C LEU A 292 -19.96 -7.50 -13.88
N VAL A 293 -19.80 -6.86 -12.72
CA VAL A 293 -20.86 -6.12 -12.02
C VAL A 293 -20.35 -4.72 -11.65
N LEU A 294 -21.22 -3.73 -11.58
CA LEU A 294 -20.87 -2.37 -11.15
C LEU A 294 -21.39 -2.09 -9.73
N ALA A 295 -20.48 -1.83 -8.79
CA ALA A 295 -20.79 -1.18 -7.55
C ALA A 295 -20.87 0.35 -7.74
N PRO A 296 -21.83 1.08 -7.14
CA PRO A 296 -21.97 2.51 -7.36
C PRO A 296 -20.74 3.36 -6.98
N SER A 297 -19.96 2.89 -6.02
CA SER A 297 -18.70 3.50 -5.58
C SER A 297 -17.83 2.48 -4.83
N ILE A 298 -16.58 2.84 -4.55
CA ILE A 298 -15.65 2.05 -3.75
C ILE A 298 -16.25 1.69 -2.36
N ARG A 299 -16.98 2.60 -1.73
CA ARG A 299 -17.62 2.38 -0.41
C ARG A 299 -18.81 1.44 -0.44
N GLU A 300 -19.42 1.24 -1.61
CA GLU A 300 -20.59 0.39 -1.80
C GLU A 300 -20.23 -1.04 -2.28
N ILE A 301 -18.93 -1.35 -2.45
CA ILE A 301 -18.49 -2.68 -2.93
C ILE A 301 -19.05 -3.80 -2.06
N GLU A 302 -18.89 -3.74 -0.73
CA GLU A 302 -19.36 -4.81 0.17
C GLU A 302 -20.88 -4.99 0.13
N LYS A 303 -21.62 -3.90 -0.05
CA LYS A 303 -23.08 -3.94 -0.20
C LYS A 303 -23.49 -4.56 -1.53
N GLU A 304 -22.78 -4.22 -2.62
CA GLU A 304 -23.03 -4.84 -3.93
C GLU A 304 -22.72 -6.34 -3.89
N LEU A 305 -21.61 -6.77 -3.26
CA LEU A 305 -21.29 -8.18 -3.07
C LEU A 305 -22.43 -8.93 -2.38
N LEU A 306 -23.02 -8.36 -1.31
CA LEU A 306 -24.19 -8.93 -0.65
C LEU A 306 -25.42 -8.99 -1.58
N THR A 307 -25.66 -7.98 -2.40
CA THR A 307 -26.73 -7.94 -3.40
C THR A 307 -26.57 -9.04 -4.44
N GLN A 308 -25.33 -9.33 -4.83
CA GLN A 308 -24.99 -10.43 -5.74
C GLN A 308 -24.96 -11.81 -5.05
N GLY A 309 -25.33 -11.90 -3.77
CA GLY A 309 -25.34 -13.14 -3.03
C GLY A 309 -23.95 -13.71 -2.72
N GLN A 310 -22.93 -12.87 -2.64
CA GLN A 310 -21.58 -13.28 -2.26
C GLN A 310 -21.36 -13.22 -0.75
N PRO A 311 -20.55 -14.13 -0.17
CA PRO A 311 -20.15 -14.04 1.23
C PRO A 311 -19.27 -12.82 1.47
N VAL A 312 -19.59 -12.00 2.48
CA VAL A 312 -18.82 -10.82 2.87
C VAL A 312 -18.22 -11.00 4.25
N ALA A 313 -16.95 -10.65 4.40
CA ALA A 313 -16.22 -10.68 5.66
C ALA A 313 -15.62 -9.30 5.97
N ILE A 314 -15.81 -8.83 7.22
CA ILE A 314 -15.27 -7.56 7.73
C ILE A 314 -14.45 -7.84 8.98
N GLY A 315 -13.14 -7.50 8.94
CA GLY A 315 -12.24 -7.55 10.10
C GLY A 315 -12.14 -6.20 10.81
N ALA A 316 -12.22 -6.20 12.13
CA ALA A 316 -11.95 -5.04 12.98
C ALA A 316 -11.01 -5.44 14.14
N PRO A 317 -9.81 -4.83 14.24
CA PRO A 317 -9.31 -3.68 13.50
C PRO A 317 -8.84 -4.00 12.07
N GLY A 318 -8.67 -5.25 11.67
CA GLY A 318 -8.20 -5.67 10.35
C GLY A 318 -7.70 -7.11 10.35
N TYR A 319 -6.77 -7.41 9.46
CA TYR A 319 -6.27 -8.78 9.23
C TYR A 319 -4.79 -8.96 9.63
N LEU A 320 -4.15 -7.90 10.08
CA LEU A 320 -2.88 -7.95 10.81
C LEU A 320 -3.18 -7.97 12.30
N ILE A 321 -2.81 -9.06 13.01
CA ILE A 321 -3.19 -9.30 14.40
C ILE A 321 -1.96 -9.27 15.30
N PRO A 322 -1.77 -8.23 16.13
CA PRO A 322 -0.86 -8.29 17.26
C PRO A 322 -1.32 -9.36 18.26
N GLN A 323 -0.38 -10.15 18.82
CA GLN A 323 -0.71 -11.26 19.74
C GLN A 323 -1.46 -10.82 21.01
N ASP A 324 -1.31 -9.57 21.42
CA ASP A 324 -1.96 -8.98 22.58
C ASP A 324 -3.27 -8.20 22.23
N ASN A 325 -3.65 -8.15 20.93
CA ASN A 325 -4.82 -7.39 20.48
C ASN A 325 -5.70 -8.24 19.55
N PRO A 326 -6.63 -9.03 20.09
CA PRO A 326 -7.52 -9.87 19.30
C PRO A 326 -8.43 -9.05 18.38
N ALA A 327 -8.65 -9.55 17.17
CA ALA A 327 -9.59 -8.97 16.20
C ALA A 327 -11.01 -9.56 16.36
N LYS A 328 -12.00 -8.80 15.91
CA LYS A 328 -13.35 -9.30 15.61
C LYS A 328 -13.47 -9.53 14.11
N LEU A 329 -14.12 -10.63 13.73
CA LEU A 329 -14.48 -10.96 12.36
C LEU A 329 -16.00 -11.02 12.25
N PHE A 330 -16.55 -10.28 11.31
CA PHE A 330 -17.99 -10.28 11.00
C PHE A 330 -18.20 -10.89 9.62
N ILE A 331 -19.12 -11.86 9.56
CA ILE A 331 -19.43 -12.60 8.34
C ILE A 331 -20.92 -12.45 8.05
N LYS A 332 -21.26 -12.15 6.80
CA LYS A 332 -22.64 -12.11 6.32
C LYS A 332 -22.77 -12.87 5.01
N TYR A 333 -23.64 -13.85 5.02
CA TYR A 333 -23.99 -14.68 3.87
C TYR A 333 -25.38 -15.27 4.08
N THR A 334 -26.02 -15.71 3.00
CA THR A 334 -27.36 -16.34 3.05
C THR A 334 -27.32 -17.74 3.64
N GLN A 335 -26.20 -18.45 3.45
CA GLN A 335 -26.00 -19.81 3.97
C GLN A 335 -25.26 -19.78 5.31
N LYS A 336 -25.53 -20.79 6.15
CA LYS A 336 -24.87 -20.94 7.45
C LYS A 336 -23.42 -21.38 7.28
N VAL A 337 -22.59 -20.99 8.23
CA VAL A 337 -21.22 -21.50 8.35
C VAL A 337 -21.29 -22.96 8.82
N LYS A 338 -20.76 -23.89 7.99
CA LYS A 338 -20.65 -25.32 8.27
C LYS A 338 -19.41 -25.61 9.12
N ARG A 339 -18.26 -25.03 8.78
CA ARG A 339 -17.01 -25.16 9.53
C ARG A 339 -16.06 -24.01 9.23
N ILE A 340 -15.06 -23.83 10.11
CA ILE A 340 -13.93 -22.91 9.94
C ILE A 340 -12.64 -23.71 10.19
N ASP A 341 -11.79 -23.79 9.18
CA ASP A 341 -10.49 -24.43 9.24
C ASP A 341 -9.38 -23.37 9.35
N VAL A 342 -8.34 -23.66 10.13
CA VAL A 342 -7.20 -22.75 10.37
C VAL A 342 -5.92 -23.40 9.84
N TYR A 343 -5.20 -22.69 9.00
CA TYR A 343 -3.89 -23.12 8.49
C TYR A 343 -2.82 -22.03 8.68
N PRO A 344 -1.64 -22.34 9.23
CA PRO A 344 -1.27 -23.59 9.94
C PRO A 344 -2.13 -23.81 11.18
N THR A 345 -2.35 -25.07 11.53
CA THR A 345 -3.17 -25.45 12.69
C THR A 345 -2.66 -24.76 13.98
N GLY A 346 -3.58 -24.13 14.71
CA GLY A 346 -3.30 -23.41 15.94
C GLY A 346 -2.56 -22.08 15.78
N SER A 347 -2.38 -21.56 14.56
CA SER A 347 -1.79 -20.23 14.33
C SER A 347 -2.68 -19.10 14.84
N VAL A 348 -3.97 -19.24 14.73
CA VAL A 348 -4.98 -18.39 15.36
C VAL A 348 -6.05 -19.24 16.05
N SER A 349 -6.74 -18.66 17.04
CA SER A 349 -7.93 -19.22 17.65
C SER A 349 -9.15 -18.42 17.23
N VAL A 350 -10.24 -19.12 16.85
CA VAL A 350 -11.49 -18.50 16.42
C VAL A 350 -12.60 -18.93 17.38
N LYS A 351 -13.26 -17.94 18.00
CA LYS A 351 -14.38 -18.19 18.94
C LYS A 351 -15.60 -17.40 18.47
N GLN A 352 -16.71 -18.08 18.24
CA GLN A 352 -17.99 -17.44 17.91
C GLN A 352 -18.50 -16.63 19.11
N LEU A 353 -18.99 -15.41 18.82
CA LEU A 353 -19.55 -14.49 19.81
C LEU A 353 -21.08 -14.36 19.70
N GLY A 354 -21.68 -14.82 18.59
CA GLY A 354 -23.11 -14.71 18.30
C GLY A 354 -23.38 -13.90 17.04
N SER A 355 -24.60 -13.35 16.94
CA SER A 355 -25.01 -12.50 15.80
C SER A 355 -25.21 -11.06 16.25
N THR A 356 -24.88 -10.12 15.37
CA THR A 356 -25.09 -8.67 15.58
C THR A 356 -26.52 -8.26 15.20
N SER A 357 -26.92 -7.01 15.50
CA SER A 357 -28.21 -6.43 15.11
C SER A 357 -28.41 -6.45 13.57
N GLY A 358 -27.35 -6.30 12.79
CA GLY A 358 -27.35 -6.39 11.32
C GLY A 358 -27.35 -7.80 10.75
N LYS A 359 -27.53 -8.84 11.59
CA LYS A 359 -27.49 -10.28 11.26
C LYS A 359 -26.12 -10.74 10.73
N TRP A 360 -25.03 -10.11 11.16
CA TRP A 360 -23.68 -10.60 10.93
C TRP A 360 -23.30 -11.64 11.99
N LEU A 361 -22.74 -12.75 11.59
CA LEU A 361 -22.08 -13.67 12.51
C LEU A 361 -20.79 -13.03 13.00
N SER A 362 -20.59 -12.99 14.30
CA SER A 362 -19.43 -12.37 14.94
C SER A 362 -18.52 -13.40 15.58
N TYR A 363 -17.22 -13.27 15.31
CA TYR A 363 -16.17 -14.13 15.84
C TYR A 363 -15.07 -13.29 16.48
N LYS A 364 -14.45 -13.80 17.56
CA LYS A 364 -13.18 -13.31 18.09
C LYS A 364 -12.07 -14.13 17.46
N VAL A 365 -11.07 -13.47 16.86
CA VAL A 365 -9.88 -14.08 16.27
C VAL A 365 -8.67 -13.63 17.08
N THR A 366 -7.95 -14.59 17.68
CA THR A 366 -6.77 -14.33 18.53
C THR A 366 -5.54 -14.92 17.87
N GLY A 367 -4.48 -14.12 17.70
CA GLY A 367 -3.20 -14.56 17.16
C GLY A 367 -2.38 -15.34 18.19
N ASN A 368 -2.02 -16.59 17.88
CA ASN A 368 -1.26 -17.46 18.79
C ASN A 368 0.21 -17.61 18.35
N LYS A 369 0.46 -17.78 17.04
CA LYS A 369 1.81 -18.00 16.49
C LYS A 369 2.10 -16.97 15.42
N TRP A 370 3.31 -16.43 15.44
CA TRP A 370 3.83 -15.52 14.43
C TRP A 370 3.70 -16.08 13.01
N GLY A 371 3.37 -15.20 12.07
CA GLY A 371 3.39 -15.47 10.63
C GLY A 371 2.04 -15.47 9.95
N ARG A 372 2.03 -15.86 8.68
CA ARG A 372 0.83 -15.92 7.85
C ARG A 372 -0.11 -17.02 8.33
N SER A 373 -1.39 -16.70 8.40
CA SER A 373 -2.44 -17.63 8.81
C SER A 373 -3.64 -17.47 7.87
N ARG A 374 -4.27 -18.58 7.50
CA ARG A 374 -5.49 -18.58 6.69
C ARG A 374 -6.65 -19.20 7.46
N LEU A 375 -7.79 -18.51 7.44
CA LEU A 375 -9.08 -19.12 7.78
C LEU A 375 -9.75 -19.55 6.48
N THR A 376 -10.20 -20.79 6.41
CA THR A 376 -11.07 -21.28 5.35
C THR A 376 -12.43 -21.56 5.94
N ILE A 377 -13.42 -20.79 5.53
CA ILE A 377 -14.82 -20.93 5.96
C ILE A 377 -15.51 -21.75 4.89
N THR A 378 -16.16 -22.85 5.29
CA THR A 378 -17.04 -23.63 4.42
C THR A 378 -18.48 -23.39 4.84
N TYR A 379 -19.34 -23.06 3.88
CA TYR A 379 -20.77 -22.84 4.08
C TYR A 379 -21.59 -24.12 3.80
N GLU A 380 -22.89 -24.12 4.16
CA GLU A 380 -23.76 -25.29 3.96
C GLU A 380 -23.99 -25.63 2.48
N ASP A 381 -23.81 -24.67 1.58
CA ASP A 381 -23.85 -24.87 0.12
C ASP A 381 -22.49 -25.29 -0.49
N GLU A 382 -21.56 -25.73 0.34
CA GLU A 382 -20.19 -26.16 0.02
C GLU A 382 -19.28 -25.04 -0.53
N ARG A 383 -19.75 -23.80 -0.71
CA ARG A 383 -18.89 -22.67 -1.05
C ARG A 383 -17.87 -22.41 0.05
N THR A 384 -16.70 -21.94 -0.36
CA THR A 384 -15.58 -21.64 0.53
C THR A 384 -15.17 -20.17 0.47
N GLN A 385 -14.74 -19.64 1.62
CA GLN A 385 -14.17 -18.29 1.72
C GLN A 385 -12.84 -18.34 2.45
N SER A 386 -11.77 -17.86 1.84
CA SER A 386 -10.45 -17.75 2.47
C SER A 386 -10.19 -16.35 2.97
N ILE A 387 -9.86 -16.20 4.26
CA ILE A 387 -9.48 -14.94 4.90
C ILE A 387 -8.02 -15.07 5.35
N HIS A 388 -7.18 -14.13 4.92
CA HIS A 388 -5.75 -14.19 5.15
C HIS A 388 -5.33 -13.23 6.27
N TYR A 389 -4.89 -13.79 7.37
CA TYR A 389 -4.32 -13.08 8.51
C TYR A 389 -2.80 -13.14 8.52
N LYS A 390 -2.17 -12.18 9.18
CA LYS A 390 -0.78 -12.26 9.63
C LYS A 390 -0.72 -11.93 11.11
N VAL A 391 -0.16 -12.83 11.90
CA VAL A 391 0.05 -12.63 13.33
C VAL A 391 1.43 -12.04 13.55
N ILE A 392 1.52 -10.94 14.29
CA ILE A 392 2.75 -10.27 14.68
C ILE A 392 2.87 -10.23 16.21
N LYS A 393 4.06 -9.92 16.74
CA LYS A 393 4.24 -9.57 18.15
C LYS A 393 3.36 -8.36 18.51
N SER A 394 3.18 -8.08 19.81
CA SER A 394 2.55 -6.80 20.21
C SER A 394 3.23 -5.61 19.54
N GLU A 395 2.49 -4.54 19.26
CA GLU A 395 3.06 -3.34 18.63
C GLU A 395 4.27 -2.81 19.40
N GLN A 396 4.22 -2.85 20.73
CA GLN A 396 5.33 -2.42 21.59
C GLN A 396 6.58 -3.29 21.41
N ARG A 397 6.42 -4.61 21.29
CA ARG A 397 7.57 -5.52 21.12
C ARG A 397 8.19 -5.43 19.73
N ILE A 398 7.34 -5.37 18.69
CA ILE A 398 7.87 -5.31 17.31
C ILE A 398 8.59 -3.98 17.05
N VAL A 399 8.10 -2.87 17.62
CA VAL A 399 8.76 -1.55 17.53
C VAL A 399 10.05 -1.52 18.35
N GLY A 400 10.07 -2.17 19.53
CA GLY A 400 11.29 -2.32 20.32
C GLY A 400 12.35 -3.17 19.61
N ASP A 401 11.94 -4.32 19.08
CA ASP A 401 12.84 -5.20 18.31
C ASP A 401 13.39 -4.49 17.06
N LEU A 402 12.57 -3.70 16.37
CA LEU A 402 13.00 -2.88 15.23
C LEU A 402 14.08 -1.86 15.64
N GLY A 403 13.85 -1.09 16.69
CA GLY A 403 14.83 -0.10 17.17
C GLY A 403 16.15 -0.77 17.56
N HIS A 404 16.07 -1.90 18.27
CA HIS A 404 17.24 -2.68 18.64
C HIS A 404 18.01 -3.20 17.41
N PHE A 405 17.32 -3.76 16.41
CA PHE A 405 17.95 -4.24 15.18
C PHE A 405 18.67 -3.11 14.44
N LEU A 406 17.98 -1.99 14.24
CA LEU A 406 18.51 -0.80 13.54
C LEU A 406 19.75 -0.23 14.20
N THR A 407 19.77 -0.16 15.53
CA THR A 407 20.87 0.47 16.26
C THR A 407 21.99 -0.49 16.69
N ASN A 408 21.86 -1.77 16.44
CA ASN A 408 22.91 -2.75 16.70
C ASN A 408 23.35 -3.46 15.42
N GLU A 409 22.48 -4.23 14.75
CA GLU A 409 22.84 -4.98 13.54
C GLU A 409 23.14 -4.08 12.34
N GLN A 410 22.43 -2.94 12.22
CA GLN A 410 22.62 -1.97 11.14
C GLN A 410 23.50 -0.77 11.55
N TRP A 411 23.98 -0.73 12.80
CA TRP A 411 24.87 0.34 13.22
C TRP A 411 26.23 0.21 12.56
N TYR A 412 26.58 1.23 11.77
CA TYR A 412 27.83 1.31 11.02
C TYR A 412 28.79 2.30 11.70
N ASP A 413 29.86 1.76 12.26
CA ASP A 413 30.90 2.51 12.96
C ASP A 413 32.29 2.14 12.36
N ASN A 414 32.60 2.75 11.21
CA ASN A 414 33.88 2.60 10.53
C ASN A 414 34.54 3.96 10.35
N PRO A 415 35.49 4.36 11.21
CA PRO A 415 36.16 5.66 11.11
C PRO A 415 36.98 5.86 9.84
N ASN A 416 37.27 4.78 9.11
CA ASN A 416 38.02 4.79 7.85
C ASN A 416 37.09 4.81 6.61
N ASP A 417 35.79 5.01 6.76
CA ASP A 417 34.89 5.10 5.62
C ASP A 417 35.20 6.34 4.77
N VAL A 418 35.70 6.09 3.54
CA VAL A 418 36.14 7.14 2.62
C VAL A 418 35.02 8.08 2.16
N PHE A 419 33.75 7.62 2.28
CA PHE A 419 32.56 8.41 1.94
C PHE A 419 32.01 9.21 3.11
N GLY A 420 32.54 9.00 4.30
CA GLY A 420 32.17 9.74 5.50
C GLY A 420 30.78 9.39 6.05
N ARG A 421 30.34 8.15 5.93
CA ARG A 421 28.99 7.66 6.36
C ARG A 421 28.96 7.16 7.81
N SER A 422 30.09 7.17 8.50
CA SER A 422 30.20 6.70 9.88
C SER A 422 30.23 7.90 10.86
N PRO A 423 29.57 7.78 12.04
CA PRO A 423 28.65 6.73 12.44
C PRO A 423 27.28 6.86 11.76
N SER A 424 26.55 5.74 11.52
CA SER A 424 25.20 5.77 10.96
C SER A 424 24.44 4.46 11.16
N VAL A 425 23.15 4.46 10.82
CA VAL A 425 22.36 3.26 10.59
C VAL A 425 22.28 3.07 9.09
N ILE A 426 23.03 2.11 8.54
CA ILE A 426 23.21 1.91 7.10
C ILE A 426 22.27 0.81 6.56
N THR A 427 22.08 0.80 5.24
CA THR A 427 21.39 -0.28 4.51
C THR A 427 21.99 -1.67 4.87
N TYR A 428 21.13 -2.68 4.97
CA TYR A 428 21.51 -4.02 5.46
C TYR A 428 20.96 -5.12 4.55
N ASP A 429 21.79 -6.11 4.31
CA ASP A 429 21.42 -7.36 3.66
C ASP A 429 21.19 -8.45 4.71
N TYR A 430 19.93 -8.83 4.88
CA TYR A 430 19.52 -9.82 5.88
C TYR A 430 19.89 -11.25 5.52
N GLU A 431 20.06 -11.57 4.23
CA GLU A 431 20.46 -12.91 3.79
C GLU A 431 21.94 -13.18 4.04
N THR A 432 22.79 -12.19 3.76
CA THR A 432 24.22 -12.25 4.02
C THR A 432 24.61 -11.78 5.41
N LYS A 433 23.67 -11.16 6.15
CA LYS A 433 23.86 -10.55 7.48
C LYS A 433 25.00 -9.54 7.50
N SER A 434 25.00 -8.66 6.52
CA SER A 434 26.05 -7.66 6.34
C SER A 434 25.52 -6.28 5.98
N HIS A 435 26.31 -5.25 6.30
CA HIS A 435 26.07 -3.89 5.84
C HIS A 435 26.23 -3.79 4.31
N VAL A 436 25.35 -3.04 3.65
CA VAL A 436 25.46 -2.71 2.22
C VAL A 436 26.25 -1.40 2.11
N THR A 437 27.59 -1.53 2.03
CA THR A 437 28.50 -0.39 1.94
C THR A 437 28.75 0.07 0.51
N GLU A 438 28.37 -0.74 -0.49
CA GLU A 438 28.48 -0.48 -1.91
C GLU A 438 27.23 -0.97 -2.65
N HIS A 439 26.82 -0.29 -3.68
CA HIS A 439 25.73 -0.72 -4.54
C HIS A 439 25.84 -0.02 -5.91
N GLN A 440 25.42 -0.70 -6.99
CA GLN A 440 25.37 -0.12 -8.34
C GLN A 440 24.49 1.15 -8.41
N ASN A 441 23.49 1.27 -7.53
CA ASN A 441 22.67 2.45 -7.36
C ASN A 441 23.16 3.22 -6.13
N ALA A 442 23.71 4.40 -6.34
CA ALA A 442 24.40 5.20 -5.32
C ALA A 442 23.53 5.52 -4.08
N TRP A 443 22.21 5.66 -4.27
CA TRP A 443 21.30 5.97 -3.16
C TRP A 443 21.16 4.86 -2.12
N PHE A 444 21.39 3.59 -2.45
CA PHE A 444 21.32 2.48 -1.48
C PHE A 444 22.38 2.59 -0.39
N ALA A 445 23.59 2.90 -0.79
CA ALA A 445 24.72 3.02 0.13
C ALA A 445 24.99 4.48 0.58
N GLY A 446 24.16 5.43 0.13
CA GLY A 446 24.43 6.87 0.22
C GLY A 446 23.82 7.61 1.40
N LEU A 447 22.98 7.00 2.20
CA LEU A 447 22.33 7.55 3.41
C LEU A 447 21.37 8.73 3.21
N SER A 448 21.17 9.26 2.02
CA SER A 448 20.43 10.51 1.83
C SER A 448 19.12 10.36 1.09
N ASP A 449 19.12 9.64 -0.02
CA ASP A 449 17.91 9.36 -0.80
C ASP A 449 17.12 8.21 -0.15
N GLU A 450 15.89 8.03 -0.56
CA GLU A 450 14.83 7.19 0.03
C GLU A 450 15.34 5.88 0.66
N ALA A 451 15.91 4.98 -0.15
CA ALA A 451 16.35 3.68 0.33
C ALA A 451 17.53 3.77 1.32
N GLY A 452 18.47 4.68 1.07
CA GLY A 452 19.61 4.89 1.96
C GLY A 452 19.26 5.60 3.27
N ALA A 453 18.24 6.46 3.24
CA ALA A 453 17.73 7.15 4.42
C ALA A 453 16.81 6.29 5.30
N ALA A 454 16.15 5.30 4.72
CA ALA A 454 15.07 4.54 5.36
C ALA A 454 15.44 4.00 6.75
N SER A 455 16.63 3.43 6.87
CA SER A 455 17.06 2.80 8.12
C SER A 455 17.24 3.81 9.26
N TRP A 456 18.00 4.89 9.05
CA TRP A 456 18.19 5.88 10.10
C TRP A 456 16.95 6.73 10.37
N LEU A 457 16.11 6.96 9.33
CA LEU A 457 14.83 7.65 9.49
C LEU A 457 13.91 6.85 10.43
N ALA A 458 13.76 5.54 10.19
CA ALA A 458 12.96 4.67 11.06
C ALA A 458 13.53 4.64 12.49
N ALA A 459 14.86 4.56 12.65
CA ALA A 459 15.51 4.54 13.97
C ALA A 459 15.23 5.82 14.77
N ILE A 460 15.29 6.99 14.13
CA ILE A 460 15.00 8.28 14.79
C ILE A 460 13.51 8.42 15.05
N MET A 461 12.65 8.10 14.07
CA MET A 461 11.19 8.18 14.24
C MET A 461 10.68 7.23 15.32
N LYS A 462 11.34 6.09 15.53
CA LYS A 462 11.05 5.16 16.63
C LYS A 462 11.19 5.83 18.00
N GLN A 463 12.10 6.79 18.15
CA GLN A 463 12.28 7.51 19.42
C GLN A 463 11.11 8.46 19.76
N LEU A 464 10.35 8.89 18.77
CA LEU A 464 9.09 9.61 19.00
C LEU A 464 8.00 8.68 19.55
N VAL A 465 8.01 7.42 19.17
CA VAL A 465 7.01 6.40 19.53
C VAL A 465 7.35 5.72 20.86
N GLN A 466 8.61 5.32 21.00
CA GLN A 466 9.11 4.54 22.12
C GLN A 466 10.57 4.94 22.37
N PRO A 467 10.83 6.01 23.14
CA PRO A 467 12.17 6.46 23.45
C PRO A 467 13.00 5.37 24.15
N ASP A 468 14.23 5.18 23.69
CA ASP A 468 15.24 4.34 24.34
C ASP A 468 16.55 5.12 24.50
N PRO A 469 17.07 5.31 25.74
CA PRO A 469 18.27 6.11 25.99
C PRO A 469 19.54 5.59 25.30
N GLN A 470 19.70 4.27 25.13
CA GLN A 470 20.88 3.69 24.49
C GLN A 470 20.83 3.93 22.98
N GLU A 471 19.68 3.72 22.35
CA GLU A 471 19.47 4.01 20.94
C GLU A 471 19.61 5.51 20.66
N ILE A 472 19.00 6.38 21.49
CA ILE A 472 19.09 7.84 21.37
C ILE A 472 20.55 8.31 21.41
N ASN A 473 21.40 7.75 22.28
CA ASN A 473 22.82 8.14 22.34
C ASN A 473 23.53 7.91 21.00
N LYS A 474 23.34 6.75 20.36
CA LYS A 474 23.89 6.49 19.01
C LYS A 474 23.32 7.44 17.96
N LEU A 475 22.02 7.68 17.98
CA LEU A 475 21.35 8.55 17.01
C LEU A 475 21.75 10.02 17.16
N LYS A 476 22.10 10.50 18.37
CA LYS A 476 22.69 11.83 18.59
C LYS A 476 24.06 11.94 17.92
N GLU A 477 24.90 10.93 18.06
CA GLU A 477 26.21 10.87 17.39
C GLU A 477 26.03 10.91 15.87
N PHE A 478 25.17 10.09 15.32
CA PHE A 478 24.83 10.13 13.89
C PHE A 478 24.35 11.54 13.46
N ALA A 479 23.43 12.13 14.20
CA ALA A 479 22.86 13.43 13.86
C ALA A 479 23.91 14.55 13.88
N ALA A 480 24.87 14.51 14.82
CA ALA A 480 25.89 15.53 14.97
C ALA A 480 27.08 15.37 14.01
N GLN A 481 27.48 14.12 13.72
CA GLN A 481 28.70 13.83 12.98
C GLN A 481 28.47 13.52 11.50
N THR A 482 27.36 12.86 11.15
CA THR A 482 27.09 12.39 9.79
C THR A 482 25.92 13.16 9.15
N MET A 483 24.78 13.26 9.82
CA MET A 483 23.60 13.90 9.23
C MET A 483 23.83 15.39 9.04
N PHE A 484 24.13 16.15 10.12
CA PHE A 484 24.38 17.59 10.04
C PHE A 484 25.87 17.88 9.88
N GLY A 485 26.27 18.15 8.66
CA GLY A 485 27.66 18.42 8.26
C GLY A 485 28.11 17.60 7.07
N ARG A 486 27.45 16.47 6.77
CA ARG A 486 27.76 15.64 5.60
C ARG A 486 26.54 15.40 4.71
N ILE A 487 25.45 14.79 5.23
CA ILE A 487 24.20 14.65 4.47
C ILE A 487 23.57 16.04 4.25
N GLN A 488 23.56 16.87 5.29
CA GLN A 488 23.09 18.24 5.22
C GLN A 488 24.25 19.22 5.44
N HIS A 489 24.42 20.17 4.54
CA HIS A 489 25.46 21.20 4.68
C HIS A 489 25.19 22.13 5.87
N LYS A 490 26.19 22.28 6.77
CA LYS A 490 26.08 23.16 7.93
C LYS A 490 26.54 24.58 7.69
N GLU A 491 27.29 24.83 6.58
CA GLU A 491 27.89 26.12 6.25
C GLU A 491 28.02 26.30 4.73
N GLY A 492 28.50 27.45 4.31
CA GLY A 492 28.77 27.79 2.91
C GLY A 492 27.49 28.17 2.15
N ARG A 493 27.62 28.23 0.81
CA ARG A 493 26.53 28.60 -0.11
C ARG A 493 25.32 27.69 0.01
N ASP A 494 25.58 26.40 0.20
CA ASP A 494 24.53 25.38 0.23
C ASP A 494 24.10 24.99 1.65
N LYS A 495 24.36 25.88 2.62
CA LYS A 495 23.90 25.67 4.01
C LYS A 495 22.43 25.22 4.07
N PHE A 496 22.16 24.20 4.86
CA PHE A 496 20.89 23.47 4.98
C PHE A 496 20.44 22.68 3.74
N GLY A 497 21.20 22.73 2.63
CA GLY A 497 20.99 21.85 1.47
C GLY A 497 21.29 20.40 1.84
N VAL A 498 20.50 19.48 1.31
CA VAL A 498 20.64 18.02 1.52
C VAL A 498 21.17 17.40 0.24
N VAL A 499 22.30 16.69 0.32
CA VAL A 499 22.91 16.02 -0.82
C VAL A 499 22.10 14.81 -1.27
N LYS A 500 22.25 14.41 -2.53
CA LYS A 500 21.58 13.20 -3.06
C LYS A 500 22.15 11.93 -2.44
N SER A 501 23.46 11.85 -2.25
CA SER A 501 24.11 10.65 -1.71
C SER A 501 25.51 11.01 -1.18
N LEU A 502 25.94 10.34 -0.10
CA LEU A 502 27.33 10.37 0.32
C LEU A 502 28.18 9.36 -0.46
N PHE A 503 27.58 8.27 -0.93
CA PHE A 503 28.26 7.30 -1.80
C PHE A 503 28.20 7.77 -3.25
N TYR A 504 29.32 7.63 -3.96
CA TYR A 504 29.47 7.96 -5.39
C TYR A 504 30.44 7.01 -6.05
N TYR A 505 30.45 6.92 -7.37
CA TYR A 505 31.38 6.13 -8.15
C TYR A 505 32.33 7.01 -8.95
N GLU A 506 33.58 7.12 -8.50
CA GLU A 506 34.70 7.77 -9.16
C GLU A 506 36.01 7.04 -8.83
N PRO A 507 36.30 5.91 -9.52
CA PRO A 507 37.42 5.03 -9.17
C PRO A 507 38.79 5.72 -9.25
N ASP A 508 38.94 6.68 -10.19
CA ASP A 508 40.19 7.39 -10.35
C ASP A 508 40.49 8.43 -9.25
N SER A 509 39.49 8.78 -8.46
CA SER A 509 39.60 9.78 -7.37
C SER A 509 39.77 9.19 -5.97
N LEU A 510 39.68 7.89 -5.83
CA LEU A 510 39.71 7.17 -4.55
C LEU A 510 40.81 6.08 -4.54
N PRO A 511 41.21 5.60 -3.35
CA PRO A 511 42.23 4.54 -3.23
C PRO A 511 41.84 3.28 -4.00
N THR A 512 42.82 2.63 -4.62
CA THR A 512 42.63 1.34 -5.30
C THR A 512 41.99 0.33 -4.35
N GLY A 513 40.95 -0.38 -4.81
CA GLY A 513 40.21 -1.36 -4.03
C GLY A 513 39.08 -0.76 -3.19
N THR A 514 38.77 0.52 -3.36
CA THR A 514 37.57 1.13 -2.75
C THR A 514 36.28 0.49 -3.27
N TYR A 515 36.26 0.12 -4.55
CA TYR A 515 35.09 -0.47 -5.21
C TYR A 515 35.33 -1.94 -5.54
N SER A 516 34.30 -2.75 -5.39
CA SER A 516 34.32 -4.17 -5.71
C SER A 516 34.15 -4.40 -7.21
N ASP A 517 35.04 -5.23 -7.79
CA ASP A 517 34.94 -5.64 -9.19
C ASP A 517 33.70 -6.51 -9.48
N SER A 518 33.01 -6.99 -8.45
CA SER A 518 31.79 -7.80 -8.60
C SER A 518 30.53 -6.97 -8.84
N ILE A 519 30.59 -5.63 -8.69
CA ILE A 519 29.46 -4.71 -8.88
C ILE A 519 29.57 -4.03 -10.23
N ASN A 520 28.51 -4.09 -11.02
CA ASN A 520 28.44 -3.36 -12.28
C ASN A 520 28.05 -1.90 -12.03
N TYR A 521 29.00 -0.99 -12.16
CA TYR A 521 28.79 0.45 -12.06
C TYR A 521 28.50 1.14 -13.41
N GLU A 522 28.44 0.41 -14.52
CA GLU A 522 28.04 0.93 -15.83
C GLU A 522 26.51 1.09 -15.90
N THR A 523 25.93 1.84 -14.95
CA THR A 523 24.49 2.07 -14.83
C THR A 523 24.22 3.55 -14.60
N TRP A 524 23.03 4.01 -14.93
CA TRP A 524 22.60 5.39 -14.67
C TRP A 524 22.54 5.73 -13.16
N GLY A 525 22.45 4.71 -12.31
CA GLY A 525 22.39 4.86 -10.85
C GLY A 525 23.76 5.00 -10.18
N ALA A 526 24.86 4.77 -10.89
CA ALA A 526 26.22 4.94 -10.40
C ALA A 526 26.65 6.41 -10.53
N TRP A 527 26.14 7.25 -9.63
CA TRP A 527 26.35 8.70 -9.68
C TRP A 527 27.81 9.09 -9.45
N SER A 528 28.30 10.06 -10.23
CA SER A 528 29.55 10.76 -9.96
C SER A 528 29.47 11.54 -8.64
N LYS A 529 30.64 11.94 -8.09
CA LYS A 529 30.70 12.79 -6.88
C LYS A 529 29.91 14.09 -7.05
N LYS A 530 29.97 14.68 -8.25
CA LYS A 530 29.22 15.90 -8.57
C LYS A 530 27.71 15.68 -8.51
N GLU A 531 27.20 14.59 -9.08
CA GLU A 531 25.77 14.28 -9.06
C GLU A 531 25.30 13.88 -7.66
N ALA A 532 26.11 13.12 -6.93
CA ALA A 532 25.82 12.71 -5.56
C ALA A 532 25.77 13.90 -4.59
N SER A 533 26.62 14.91 -4.80
CA SER A 533 26.68 16.13 -3.97
C SER A 533 25.64 17.20 -4.37
N ASP A 534 24.84 16.98 -5.40
CA ASP A 534 23.77 17.90 -5.80
C ASP A 534 22.70 18.00 -4.69
N VAL A 535 22.20 19.23 -4.45
CA VAL A 535 21.19 19.52 -3.41
C VAL A 535 19.81 19.81 -4.02
N GLY A 536 19.65 19.61 -5.33
CA GLY A 536 18.42 19.89 -6.07
C GLY A 536 17.33 18.84 -5.98
N ARG A 537 17.50 17.74 -5.19
CA ARG A 537 16.49 16.70 -5.00
C ARG A 537 15.68 16.94 -3.73
N SER A 538 14.47 17.51 -3.87
CA SER A 538 13.63 17.89 -2.72
C SER A 538 13.18 16.72 -1.86
N TYR A 539 13.04 15.52 -2.42
CA TYR A 539 12.57 14.31 -1.70
C TYR A 539 13.45 13.91 -0.52
N ASN A 540 14.72 14.34 -0.48
CA ASN A 540 15.63 14.03 0.61
C ASN A 540 15.48 14.96 1.84
N TYR A 541 14.86 16.13 1.66
CA TYR A 541 14.74 17.13 2.72
C TYR A 541 13.76 16.76 3.83
N PRO A 542 12.60 16.16 3.56
CA PRO A 542 11.67 15.72 4.62
C PRO A 542 12.31 14.76 5.60
N HIS A 543 13.17 13.83 5.17
CA HIS A 543 13.86 12.87 6.03
C HIS A 543 14.71 13.59 7.10
N VAL A 544 15.52 14.57 6.66
CA VAL A 544 16.40 15.36 7.53
C VAL A 544 15.57 16.30 8.43
N ALA A 545 14.52 16.91 7.88
CA ALA A 545 13.60 17.76 8.66
C ALA A 545 12.92 16.96 9.77
N ALA A 546 12.47 15.71 9.46
CA ALA A 546 11.86 14.81 10.43
C ALA A 546 12.84 14.42 11.55
N ALA A 547 14.09 14.15 11.21
CA ALA A 547 15.13 13.84 12.19
C ALA A 547 15.38 14.99 13.15
N HIS A 548 15.59 16.20 12.64
CA HIS A 548 15.73 17.39 13.49
C HIS A 548 14.48 17.66 14.33
N TRP A 549 13.30 17.47 13.77
CA TRP A 549 12.05 17.64 14.51
C TRP A 549 11.88 16.61 15.65
N VAL A 550 12.26 15.35 15.46
CA VAL A 550 12.24 14.36 16.55
C VAL A 550 13.22 14.75 17.66
N LEU A 551 14.45 15.18 17.31
CA LEU A 551 15.43 15.65 18.29
C LEU A 551 14.90 16.88 19.04
N TYR A 552 14.22 17.81 18.36
CA TYR A 552 13.52 18.92 19.00
C TYR A 552 12.49 18.40 20.01
N ARG A 553 11.64 17.46 19.61
CA ARG A 553 10.58 16.90 20.48
C ARG A 553 11.17 16.21 21.70
N LEU A 554 12.25 15.47 21.54
CA LEU A 554 12.97 14.82 22.65
C LEU A 554 13.61 15.84 23.59
N ALA A 555 14.40 16.79 23.07
CA ALA A 555 15.06 17.82 23.86
C ALA A 555 14.06 18.72 24.62
N ARG A 556 12.88 18.98 24.02
CA ARG A 556 11.83 19.85 24.55
C ARG A 556 11.02 19.20 25.67
N ASN A 557 10.73 17.89 25.50
CA ASN A 557 9.75 17.19 26.33
C ASN A 557 10.36 16.17 27.30
N TYR A 558 11.64 15.81 27.12
CA TYR A 558 12.35 14.80 27.91
C TYR A 558 13.75 15.31 28.28
N SER A 559 13.84 16.15 29.30
CA SER A 559 15.02 16.94 29.65
C SER A 559 16.33 16.19 29.82
N GLN A 560 16.30 14.87 30.01
CA GLN A 560 17.49 14.04 30.22
C GLN A 560 17.92 13.20 29.03
N LEU A 561 17.12 13.16 27.94
CA LEU A 561 17.40 12.28 26.80
C LEU A 561 18.27 12.94 25.71
N VAL A 562 18.08 14.22 25.45
CA VAL A 562 18.84 14.99 24.45
C VAL A 562 19.28 16.31 25.09
N THR A 563 20.57 16.43 25.36
CA THR A 563 21.15 17.56 26.13
C THR A 563 22.31 18.28 25.41
N GLU A 564 22.76 17.72 24.25
CA GLU A 564 23.93 18.23 23.53
C GLU A 564 23.69 19.64 22.95
N GLU A 565 22.48 19.88 22.48
CA GLU A 565 22.04 21.19 21.99
C GLU A 565 20.65 21.54 22.53
N THR A 566 20.30 22.81 22.41
CA THR A 566 18.98 23.29 22.89
C THR A 566 17.87 22.84 21.95
N TRP A 567 16.65 22.67 22.43
CA TRP A 567 15.51 22.36 21.61
C TRP A 567 15.28 23.44 20.51
N GLN A 568 15.62 24.69 20.78
CA GLN A 568 15.53 25.79 19.82
C GLN A 568 16.42 25.50 18.59
N THR A 569 17.65 25.05 18.84
CA THR A 569 18.60 24.72 17.77
C THR A 569 18.04 23.62 16.82
N TYR A 570 17.47 22.57 17.38
CA TYR A 570 16.89 21.49 16.57
C TYR A 570 15.65 21.96 15.80
N LEU A 571 14.76 22.73 16.42
CA LEU A 571 13.57 23.27 15.74
C LEU A 571 13.95 24.27 14.63
N GLU A 572 14.97 25.10 14.86
CA GLU A 572 15.52 26.01 13.85
C GLU A 572 16.08 25.23 12.66
N ARG A 573 16.85 24.14 12.87
CA ARG A 573 17.36 23.30 11.78
C ARG A 573 16.25 22.63 11.00
N ALA A 574 15.22 22.12 11.67
CA ALA A 574 14.05 21.55 11.01
C ALA A 574 13.35 22.59 10.13
N PHE A 575 13.15 23.79 10.63
CA PHE A 575 12.59 24.92 9.89
C PHE A 575 13.45 25.30 8.68
N GLN A 576 14.76 25.50 8.86
CA GLN A 576 15.68 25.89 7.80
C GLN A 576 15.80 24.80 6.72
N THR A 577 15.64 23.53 7.08
CA THR A 577 15.60 22.43 6.10
C THR A 577 14.38 22.56 5.16
N GLY A 578 13.21 22.93 5.70
CA GLY A 578 12.02 23.19 4.90
C GLY A 578 12.17 24.42 3.99
N VAL A 579 12.80 25.48 4.49
CA VAL A 579 13.13 26.67 3.67
C VAL A 579 14.08 26.29 2.55
N ALA A 580 15.17 25.57 2.87
CA ALA A 580 16.18 25.16 1.91
C ALA A 580 15.62 24.22 0.82
N MET A 581 14.68 23.37 1.13
CA MET A 581 13.97 22.53 0.16
C MET A 581 13.34 23.38 -0.95
N VAL A 582 12.60 24.40 -0.59
CA VAL A 582 11.89 25.24 -1.58
C VAL A 582 12.89 26.13 -2.33
N GLU A 583 13.89 26.69 -1.66
CA GLU A 583 14.86 27.63 -2.27
C GLU A 583 15.93 26.94 -3.13
N LYS A 584 16.37 25.72 -2.77
CA LYS A 584 17.49 25.01 -3.42
C LYS A 584 17.07 23.87 -4.34
N ALA A 585 15.89 23.30 -4.12
CA ALA A 585 15.35 22.19 -4.90
C ALA A 585 13.97 22.51 -5.52
N PRO A 586 13.75 23.69 -6.15
CA PRO A 586 12.43 24.17 -6.56
C PRO A 586 11.76 23.28 -7.62
N HIS A 587 12.55 22.60 -8.46
CA HIS A 587 12.00 21.74 -9.52
C HIS A 587 11.15 20.62 -8.95
N TYR A 588 11.67 19.83 -8.02
CA TYR A 588 10.94 18.74 -7.40
C TYR A 588 10.05 19.19 -6.24
N ALA A 589 10.31 20.34 -5.61
CA ALA A 589 9.47 20.88 -4.55
C ALA A 589 8.05 21.28 -5.02
N GLN A 590 7.82 21.38 -6.34
CA GLN A 590 6.47 21.57 -6.89
C GLN A 590 5.54 20.35 -6.67
N PHE A 591 6.07 19.15 -6.50
CA PHE A 591 5.30 17.94 -6.24
C PHE A 591 5.04 17.76 -4.74
N GLY A 592 4.05 16.95 -4.38
CA GLY A 592 3.92 16.45 -3.01
C GLY A 592 5.14 15.61 -2.62
N GLN A 593 5.66 15.83 -1.42
CA GLN A 593 6.84 15.13 -0.91
C GLN A 593 6.43 13.96 -0.02
N MET A 594 7.18 12.86 -0.09
CA MET A 594 7.13 11.83 0.95
C MET A 594 7.47 12.45 2.29
N GLU A 595 6.74 12.08 3.35
CA GLU A 595 6.84 12.69 4.69
C GLU A 595 6.65 14.21 4.70
N GLY A 596 6.17 14.83 3.61
CA GLY A 596 6.02 16.28 3.51
C GLY A 596 5.07 16.89 4.53
N SER A 597 4.20 16.07 5.15
CA SER A 597 3.41 16.46 6.35
C SER A 597 4.27 16.95 7.50
N ILE A 598 5.56 16.62 7.55
CA ILE A 598 6.49 17.09 8.59
C ILE A 598 6.56 18.61 8.63
N PHE A 599 6.49 19.28 7.48
CA PHE A 599 6.55 20.74 7.45
C PHE A 599 5.35 21.41 8.10
N LEU A 600 4.17 20.77 8.05
CA LEU A 600 3.01 21.23 8.81
C LEU A 600 3.22 21.03 10.32
N PHE A 601 3.79 19.90 10.74
CA PHE A 601 4.09 19.66 12.17
C PHE A 601 5.13 20.63 12.69
N ILE A 602 6.18 20.93 11.92
CA ILE A 602 7.17 21.96 12.25
C ILE A 602 6.49 23.33 12.37
N LEU A 603 5.63 23.72 11.43
CA LEU A 603 4.88 24.98 11.48
C LEU A 603 4.05 25.09 12.77
N MET A 604 3.32 24.03 13.10
CA MET A 604 2.49 24.01 14.31
C MET A 604 3.33 24.13 15.60
N ASP A 605 4.52 23.51 15.61
CA ASP A 605 5.43 23.61 16.74
C ASP A 605 6.11 24.99 16.82
N LEU A 606 6.51 25.61 15.70
CA LEU A 606 6.99 26.99 15.66
C LEU A 606 5.96 27.97 16.27
N LYS A 607 4.69 27.87 15.84
CA LYS A 607 3.59 28.67 16.39
C LYS A 607 3.39 28.43 17.88
N LYS A 608 3.45 27.19 18.33
CA LYS A 608 3.32 26.79 19.73
C LYS A 608 4.43 27.36 20.63
N GLU A 609 5.66 27.36 20.12
CA GLU A 609 6.82 27.89 20.87
C GLU A 609 6.99 29.41 20.73
N GLY A 610 6.09 30.09 20.00
CA GLY A 610 6.09 31.53 19.82
C GLY A 610 7.12 32.07 18.82
N LEU A 611 7.68 31.20 17.96
CA LEU A 611 8.63 31.55 16.90
C LEU A 611 7.86 32.02 15.64
N LEU A 612 7.18 33.17 15.78
CA LEU A 612 6.17 33.62 14.82
C LEU A 612 6.76 34.07 13.49
N ASP A 613 7.97 34.62 13.46
CA ASP A 613 8.65 35.06 12.22
C ASP A 613 9.03 33.84 11.37
N GLN A 614 9.61 32.79 11.99
CA GLN A 614 9.91 31.52 11.33
C GLN A 614 8.64 30.83 10.85
N ALA A 615 7.61 30.82 11.69
CA ALA A 615 6.31 30.25 11.33
C ALA A 615 5.72 30.96 10.12
N SER A 616 5.74 32.29 10.08
CA SER A 616 5.22 33.10 8.97
C SER A 616 5.99 32.82 7.66
N LYS A 617 7.33 32.73 7.72
CA LYS A 617 8.17 32.42 6.55
C LYS A 617 7.83 31.03 5.99
N LEU A 618 7.78 30.00 6.85
CA LEU A 618 7.47 28.63 6.43
C LEU A 618 6.06 28.52 5.85
N GLU A 619 5.08 29.11 6.55
CA GLU A 619 3.68 29.12 6.11
C GLU A 619 3.52 29.82 4.73
N GLY A 620 4.25 30.92 4.49
CA GLY A 620 4.27 31.62 3.20
C GLY A 620 4.78 30.73 2.07
N LEU A 621 5.92 30.08 2.25
CA LEU A 621 6.49 29.17 1.26
C LEU A 621 5.57 27.99 0.96
N MET A 622 4.97 27.38 1.98
CA MET A 622 4.05 26.25 1.80
C MET A 622 2.72 26.70 1.18
N LYS A 623 2.30 27.96 1.43
CA LYS A 623 1.12 28.52 0.80
C LYS A 623 1.31 28.70 -0.72
N GLU A 624 2.48 29.12 -1.16
CA GLU A 624 2.78 29.23 -2.60
C GLU A 624 2.69 27.87 -3.29
N ARG A 625 3.26 26.80 -2.69
CA ARG A 625 3.11 25.42 -3.18
C ARG A 625 1.65 24.99 -3.23
N ALA A 626 0.90 25.24 -2.16
CA ALA A 626 -0.52 24.87 -2.09
C ALA A 626 -1.38 25.65 -3.10
N LEU A 627 -1.07 26.92 -3.39
CA LEU A 627 -1.73 27.71 -4.43
C LEU A 627 -1.44 27.17 -5.82
N HIS A 628 -0.22 26.68 -6.10
CA HIS A 628 0.08 25.95 -7.31
C HIS A 628 -0.78 24.69 -7.43
N TRP A 629 -0.82 23.84 -6.41
CA TRP A 629 -1.66 22.63 -6.40
C TRP A 629 -3.16 22.92 -6.59
N LYS A 630 -3.62 24.05 -6.07
CA LYS A 630 -5.02 24.49 -6.27
C LYS A 630 -5.38 24.67 -7.75
N THR A 631 -4.41 25.00 -8.61
CA THR A 631 -4.66 25.20 -10.05
C THR A 631 -4.71 23.88 -10.84
N LEU A 632 -4.17 22.78 -10.29
CA LEU A 632 -4.09 21.50 -10.96
C LEU A 632 -5.38 20.69 -10.78
N ASN A 633 -5.72 19.83 -11.74
CA ASN A 633 -6.83 18.89 -11.57
C ASN A 633 -6.51 17.86 -10.50
N TYR A 634 -5.33 17.25 -10.61
CA TYR A 634 -4.78 16.29 -9.66
C TYR A 634 -3.50 16.87 -9.05
N PRO A 635 -3.53 17.42 -7.83
CA PRO A 635 -2.45 18.24 -7.27
C PRO A 635 -1.32 17.45 -6.60
N PHE A 636 -1.28 16.16 -6.77
CA PHE A 636 -0.28 15.24 -6.20
C PHE A 636 0.57 14.61 -7.31
N GLY A 637 1.32 13.58 -6.99
CA GLY A 637 2.20 12.89 -7.94
C GLY A 637 3.66 13.18 -7.65
N SER A 638 4.51 12.68 -8.52
CA SER A 638 5.94 12.92 -8.52
C SER A 638 6.39 13.24 -9.95
N GLU A 639 7.62 12.91 -10.31
CA GLU A 639 8.07 12.91 -11.71
C GLU A 639 7.37 11.86 -12.59
N MET A 640 6.46 11.05 -12.01
CA MET A 640 5.70 10.02 -12.71
C MET A 640 4.22 10.35 -12.76
N PRO A 641 3.48 9.80 -13.73
CA PRO A 641 2.05 10.04 -13.88
C PRO A 641 1.21 9.46 -12.72
N TRP A 642 1.77 8.53 -11.96
CA TRP A 642 1.17 7.99 -10.76
C TRP A 642 2.22 7.53 -9.76
N ASP A 643 1.99 7.86 -8.48
CA ASP A 643 2.79 7.40 -7.34
C ASP A 643 1.89 7.36 -6.10
N SER A 644 2.18 6.47 -5.15
CA SER A 644 1.44 6.38 -3.88
C SER A 644 2.01 7.27 -2.77
N THR A 645 2.88 8.22 -3.12
CA THR A 645 3.56 9.11 -2.17
C THR A 645 3.27 10.57 -2.48
N GLY A 646 3.46 11.44 -1.51
CA GLY A 646 3.21 12.88 -1.66
C GLY A 646 1.75 13.31 -1.44
N GLN A 647 0.77 12.42 -1.59
CA GLN A 647 -0.65 12.73 -1.36
C GLN A 647 -0.92 13.21 0.07
N GLU A 648 -0.21 12.69 1.04
CA GLU A 648 -0.39 13.07 2.45
C GLU A 648 -0.02 14.53 2.70
N GLU A 649 1.02 15.03 2.09
CA GLU A 649 1.43 16.44 2.16
C GLU A 649 0.38 17.34 1.50
N VAL A 650 0.01 17.02 0.27
CA VAL A 650 -0.97 17.78 -0.51
C VAL A 650 -2.32 17.83 0.22
N TYR A 651 -2.78 16.70 0.77
CA TYR A 651 -4.02 16.65 1.53
C TYR A 651 -4.00 17.56 2.76
N LEU A 652 -2.94 17.48 3.58
CA LEU A 652 -2.86 18.25 4.82
C LEU A 652 -2.74 19.75 4.57
N TRP A 653 -1.91 20.18 3.61
CA TRP A 653 -1.79 21.59 3.28
C TRP A 653 -3.03 22.14 2.60
N SER A 654 -3.69 21.37 1.71
CA SER A 654 -4.97 21.75 1.12
C SER A 654 -6.02 22.02 2.19
N ARG A 655 -6.12 21.13 3.18
CA ARG A 655 -6.99 21.34 4.33
C ARG A 655 -6.60 22.54 5.17
N TYR A 656 -5.32 22.69 5.48
CA TYR A 656 -4.82 23.79 6.31
C TYR A 656 -5.18 25.15 5.72
N PHE A 657 -5.11 25.30 4.39
CA PHE A 657 -5.46 26.54 3.69
C PHE A 657 -6.93 26.63 3.25
N GLY A 658 -7.78 25.67 3.61
CA GLY A 658 -9.20 25.66 3.25
C GLY A 658 -9.49 25.36 1.78
N PHE A 659 -8.61 24.56 1.12
CA PHE A 659 -8.81 24.11 -0.26
C PHE A 659 -9.51 22.74 -0.26
N ASP A 660 -10.71 22.69 0.32
CA ASP A 660 -11.44 21.45 0.62
C ASP A 660 -11.70 20.59 -0.63
N GLN A 661 -11.94 21.22 -1.79
CA GLN A 661 -12.10 20.49 -3.05
C GLN A 661 -10.84 19.70 -3.42
N LYS A 662 -9.65 20.29 -3.24
CA LYS A 662 -8.37 19.62 -3.55
C LYS A 662 -8.04 18.53 -2.54
N ALA A 663 -8.37 18.76 -1.28
CA ALA A 663 -8.29 17.72 -0.26
C ALA A 663 -9.20 16.52 -0.60
N ALA A 664 -10.44 16.77 -1.06
CA ALA A 664 -11.36 15.72 -1.48
C ALA A 664 -10.85 14.95 -2.72
N VAL A 665 -10.31 15.65 -3.73
CA VAL A 665 -9.69 15.01 -4.91
C VAL A 665 -8.55 14.08 -4.50
N THR A 666 -7.67 14.54 -3.60
CA THR A 666 -6.54 13.75 -3.09
C THR A 666 -7.04 12.53 -2.32
N LEU A 667 -8.02 12.70 -1.43
CA LEU A 667 -8.59 11.59 -0.65
C LEU A 667 -9.23 10.52 -1.53
N ASN A 668 -9.99 10.95 -2.57
CA ASN A 668 -10.62 10.01 -3.49
C ASN A 668 -9.59 9.22 -4.31
N ALA A 669 -8.52 9.86 -4.78
CA ALA A 669 -7.44 9.18 -5.46
C ALA A 669 -6.74 8.13 -4.55
N ILE A 670 -6.51 8.45 -3.27
CA ILE A 670 -6.00 7.48 -2.29
C ILE A 670 -6.93 6.28 -2.18
N LEU A 671 -8.24 6.48 -2.08
CA LEU A 671 -9.22 5.40 -1.96
C LEU A 671 -9.23 4.47 -3.17
N ALA A 672 -8.84 4.93 -4.36
CA ALA A 672 -8.76 4.10 -5.55
C ALA A 672 -7.74 2.95 -5.43
N TYR A 673 -6.67 3.16 -4.68
CA TYR A 673 -5.56 2.20 -4.55
C TYR A 673 -5.30 1.70 -3.12
N VAL A 674 -6.16 2.03 -2.17
CA VAL A 674 -6.10 1.55 -0.78
C VAL A 674 -7.37 0.73 -0.49
N PRO A 675 -7.40 -0.58 -0.81
CA PRO A 675 -8.62 -1.38 -0.75
C PRO A 675 -8.96 -1.86 0.67
N ALA A 676 -10.25 -2.17 0.90
CA ALA A 676 -10.75 -2.88 2.08
C ALA A 676 -11.00 -4.35 1.72
N ILE A 677 -9.96 -5.17 1.75
CA ILE A 677 -9.99 -6.59 1.34
C ILE A 677 -9.69 -7.50 2.52
N PRO A 678 -10.37 -8.66 2.68
CA PRO A 678 -10.12 -9.63 3.77
C PRO A 678 -8.77 -10.35 3.65
N HIS A 679 -7.68 -9.58 3.61
CA HIS A 679 -6.32 -10.09 3.39
C HIS A 679 -5.29 -9.12 3.98
N TRP A 680 -4.44 -9.61 4.89
CA TRP A 680 -3.45 -8.78 5.60
C TRP A 680 -2.55 -7.96 4.66
N GLY A 681 -2.20 -8.50 3.49
CA GLY A 681 -1.27 -7.87 2.56
C GLY A 681 -1.93 -6.87 1.60
N TYR A 682 -3.23 -6.96 1.36
CA TYR A 682 -3.95 -6.04 0.47
C TYR A 682 -4.77 -4.99 1.23
N ASN A 683 -5.27 -5.31 2.43
CA ASN A 683 -6.10 -4.40 3.21
C ASN A 683 -5.33 -3.13 3.61
N GLY A 684 -5.78 -1.97 3.16
CA GLY A 684 -5.13 -0.70 3.43
C GLY A 684 -3.77 -0.50 2.76
N SER A 685 -3.41 -1.35 1.78
CA SER A 685 -2.10 -1.31 1.14
C SER A 685 -2.06 -0.35 -0.04
N ALA A 686 -1.22 0.66 0.05
CA ALA A 686 -0.86 1.55 -1.05
C ALA A 686 0.45 1.06 -1.68
N ARG A 687 0.38 0.50 -2.87
CA ARG A 687 1.48 -0.23 -3.52
C ARG A 687 2.19 0.60 -4.56
N ARG A 688 3.41 0.15 -4.92
CA ARG A 688 4.32 0.79 -5.86
C ARG A 688 5.03 -0.24 -6.73
N TYR A 689 5.48 0.12 -7.94
CA TYR A 689 6.08 -0.79 -8.92
C TYR A 689 7.59 -0.56 -9.12
N TRP A 690 8.35 -0.33 -8.06
CA TRP A 690 9.69 0.24 -8.19
C TRP A 690 10.85 -0.71 -7.94
N ASP A 691 10.55 -1.95 -7.64
CA ASP A 691 11.51 -2.85 -7.02
C ASP A 691 12.83 -2.97 -7.78
N PHE A 692 12.76 -3.12 -9.11
CA PHE A 692 13.96 -3.24 -9.92
C PHE A 692 14.78 -1.93 -10.00
N VAL A 693 14.17 -0.78 -9.79
CA VAL A 693 14.82 0.53 -9.83
C VAL A 693 15.51 0.85 -8.51
N TYR A 694 14.87 0.51 -7.40
CA TYR A 694 15.37 0.78 -6.06
C TYR A 694 16.14 -0.37 -5.44
N GLY A 695 16.32 -1.47 -6.18
CA GLY A 695 17.30 -2.47 -5.89
C GLY A 695 16.96 -3.46 -4.81
N GLY A 696 15.72 -3.89 -4.73
CA GLY A 696 15.42 -5.16 -4.10
C GLY A 696 16.26 -6.29 -4.72
N LYS A 697 16.38 -7.40 -4.06
CA LYS A 697 17.14 -8.56 -4.58
C LYS A 697 16.47 -9.22 -5.80
N LEU A 698 15.22 -8.94 -6.04
CA LEU A 698 14.47 -9.41 -7.20
C LEU A 698 14.48 -8.33 -8.28
N ALA A 699 15.31 -8.51 -9.30
CA ALA A 699 15.44 -7.59 -10.43
C ALA A 699 14.19 -7.66 -11.35
N ARG A 700 13.01 -7.34 -10.83
CA ARG A 700 11.75 -7.31 -11.59
C ARG A 700 10.80 -6.25 -11.05
N ILE A 701 9.95 -5.71 -11.93
CA ILE A 701 8.86 -4.83 -11.55
C ILE A 701 7.69 -5.68 -11.03
N GLU A 702 7.23 -5.36 -9.84
CA GLU A 702 6.02 -5.95 -9.28
C GLU A 702 5.37 -5.02 -8.25
N ARG A 703 4.09 -5.28 -7.99
CA ARG A 703 3.36 -4.60 -6.93
C ARG A 703 3.84 -5.11 -5.56
N GLN A 704 4.32 -4.18 -4.75
CA GLN A 704 4.80 -4.45 -3.39
C GLN A 704 3.67 -4.26 -2.39
N LEU A 705 3.54 -5.19 -1.43
CA LEU A 705 2.55 -5.12 -0.36
C LEU A 705 3.14 -4.43 0.88
N HIS A 706 2.37 -3.49 1.44
CA HIS A 706 2.76 -2.69 2.60
C HIS A 706 4.11 -1.99 2.43
N HIS A 707 4.36 -1.49 1.24
CA HIS A 707 5.43 -0.54 1.00
C HIS A 707 5.15 0.78 1.72
N TYR A 708 6.12 1.69 1.81
CA TYR A 708 6.04 2.92 2.58
C TYR A 708 4.76 3.76 2.34
N GLY A 709 4.18 3.73 1.17
CA GLY A 709 2.95 4.47 0.85
C GLY A 709 1.74 4.10 1.70
N SER A 710 1.66 2.89 2.27
CA SER A 710 0.50 2.46 3.05
C SER A 710 0.28 3.33 4.30
N ALA A 711 1.31 3.54 5.11
CA ALA A 711 1.19 4.31 6.33
C ALA A 711 1.23 5.84 6.09
N LEU A 712 1.88 6.31 5.02
CA LEU A 712 1.79 7.71 4.60
C LEU A 712 0.35 8.06 4.23
N ASN A 713 -0.30 7.24 3.40
CA ASN A 713 -1.70 7.46 3.01
C ASN A 713 -2.70 7.24 4.16
N ALA A 714 -2.32 6.54 5.23
CA ALA A 714 -3.12 6.47 6.45
C ALA A 714 -3.26 7.83 7.16
N ILE A 715 -2.33 8.77 6.96
CA ILE A 715 -2.40 10.11 7.56
C ILE A 715 -3.64 10.87 7.08
N PRO A 716 -3.89 11.07 5.77
CA PRO A 716 -5.12 11.69 5.29
C PRO A 716 -6.38 10.89 5.63
N LEU A 717 -6.35 9.55 5.50
CA LEU A 717 -7.50 8.70 5.77
C LEU A 717 -8.00 8.81 7.21
N LEU A 718 -7.10 8.67 8.19
CA LEU A 718 -7.45 8.77 9.61
C LEU A 718 -7.75 10.22 10.04
N THR A 719 -7.15 11.21 9.36
CA THR A 719 -7.50 12.61 9.57
C THR A 719 -8.93 12.89 9.09
N ALA A 720 -9.28 12.46 7.88
CA ALA A 720 -10.64 12.57 7.36
C ALA A 720 -11.67 11.82 8.23
N TYR A 721 -11.30 10.64 8.74
CA TYR A 721 -12.15 9.90 9.67
C TYR A 721 -12.42 10.66 10.96
N ARG A 722 -11.41 11.32 11.56
CA ARG A 722 -11.63 12.12 12.78
C ARG A 722 -12.57 13.30 12.57
N ASP A 723 -12.64 13.82 11.34
CA ASP A 723 -13.61 14.88 10.98
C ASP A 723 -15.01 14.32 10.73
N ASN A 724 -15.11 13.13 10.16
CA ASN A 724 -16.37 12.42 9.90
C ASN A 724 -16.33 10.99 10.46
N PRO A 725 -16.56 10.82 11.78
CA PRO A 725 -16.51 9.50 12.43
C PRO A 725 -17.61 8.51 11.99
N ALA A 726 -18.57 8.95 11.18
CA ALA A 726 -19.57 8.07 10.58
C ALA A 726 -19.02 7.24 9.41
N ASP A 727 -17.92 7.67 8.78
CA ASP A 727 -17.30 6.95 7.67
C ASP A 727 -16.39 5.82 8.18
N PHE A 728 -17.00 4.70 8.53
CA PHE A 728 -16.28 3.51 9.04
C PHE A 728 -15.28 2.93 8.02
N TYR A 729 -15.52 3.13 6.72
CA TYR A 729 -14.60 2.69 5.67
C TYR A 729 -13.23 3.36 5.82
N LEU A 730 -13.20 4.69 6.05
CA LEU A 730 -11.95 5.42 6.26
C LEU A 730 -11.14 4.92 7.45
N LEU A 731 -11.82 4.59 8.57
CA LEU A 731 -11.15 4.01 9.73
C LEU A 731 -10.51 2.66 9.40
N ARG A 732 -11.24 1.79 8.72
CA ARG A 732 -10.78 0.45 8.39
C ARG A 732 -9.53 0.48 7.51
N VAL A 733 -9.58 1.21 6.38
CA VAL A 733 -8.46 1.28 5.45
C VAL A 733 -7.30 2.12 6.01
N GLY A 734 -7.60 3.22 6.71
CA GLY A 734 -6.58 4.06 7.33
C GLY A 734 -5.81 3.36 8.46
N HIS A 735 -6.51 2.65 9.35
CA HIS A 735 -5.86 1.86 10.41
C HIS A 735 -5.04 0.70 9.83
N ALA A 736 -5.57 0.01 8.82
CA ALA A 736 -4.85 -1.08 8.15
C ALA A 736 -3.58 -0.57 7.45
N GLY A 737 -3.65 0.59 6.77
CA GLY A 737 -2.49 1.24 6.16
C GLY A 737 -1.43 1.65 7.19
N MET A 738 -1.86 2.22 8.31
CA MET A 738 -0.96 2.55 9.43
C MET A 738 -0.23 1.30 9.95
N MET A 739 -0.95 0.21 10.17
CA MET A 739 -0.38 -1.08 10.62
C MET A 739 0.49 -1.74 9.55
N GLY A 740 0.34 -1.37 8.29
CA GLY A 740 1.16 -1.83 7.18
C GLY A 740 2.65 -1.59 7.39
N ALA A 741 3.04 -0.51 8.06
CA ALA A 741 4.42 -0.22 8.43
C ALA A 741 5.07 -1.31 9.30
N LEU A 742 4.28 -2.05 10.06
CA LEU A 742 4.75 -3.13 10.95
C LEU A 742 4.58 -4.52 10.33
N ALA A 743 3.81 -4.63 9.24
CA ALA A 743 3.40 -5.92 8.68
C ALA A 743 4.57 -6.77 8.21
N ASN A 744 5.62 -6.15 7.66
CA ASN A 744 6.76 -6.85 7.08
C ASN A 744 7.98 -6.95 8.00
N VAL A 745 7.99 -6.23 9.13
CA VAL A 745 9.07 -6.34 10.12
C VAL A 745 9.17 -7.80 10.55
N THR A 746 10.38 -8.36 10.57
CA THR A 746 10.61 -9.77 10.92
C THR A 746 10.53 -9.99 12.43
N GLN A 747 10.58 -11.25 12.84
CA GLN A 747 10.46 -11.60 14.26
C GLN A 747 11.62 -11.09 15.11
N ASP A 748 12.78 -10.87 14.52
CA ASP A 748 13.99 -10.33 15.16
C ASP A 748 14.18 -8.81 14.96
N GLY A 749 13.27 -8.15 14.24
CA GLY A 749 13.26 -6.69 14.09
C GLY A 749 13.80 -6.16 12.77
N PHE A 750 14.26 -7.00 11.84
CA PHE A 750 14.65 -6.54 10.51
C PHE A 750 13.44 -6.00 9.73
N ALA A 751 13.60 -4.86 9.07
CA ALA A 751 12.57 -4.25 8.23
C ALA A 751 12.97 -4.34 6.75
N PRO A 752 12.38 -5.26 5.97
CA PRO A 752 12.64 -5.41 4.55
C PRO A 752 12.03 -4.25 3.75
N GLY A 753 12.59 -4.00 2.56
CA GLY A 753 12.07 -3.00 1.64
C GLY A 753 10.64 -3.30 1.19
N ALA A 754 10.28 -4.57 1.00
CA ALA A 754 8.99 -4.97 0.47
C ALA A 754 8.59 -6.39 0.87
N PHE A 755 7.29 -6.68 0.71
CA PHE A 755 6.79 -8.05 0.58
C PHE A 755 6.41 -8.28 -0.89
N HIS A 756 7.08 -9.24 -1.54
CA HIS A 756 6.88 -9.57 -2.94
C HIS A 756 5.61 -10.39 -3.15
N SER A 757 4.71 -9.88 -4.01
CA SER A 757 3.35 -10.40 -4.15
C SER A 757 3.19 -11.48 -5.24
N TYR A 758 4.21 -11.71 -6.06
CA TYR A 758 4.10 -12.72 -7.10
C TYR A 758 4.05 -14.13 -6.52
N PRO A 759 3.15 -15.01 -7.03
CA PRO A 759 3.01 -16.38 -6.53
C PRO A 759 4.30 -17.22 -6.59
N SER A 760 5.26 -16.82 -7.42
CA SER A 760 6.59 -17.45 -7.47
C SER A 760 7.52 -17.05 -6.32
N THR A 761 7.14 -16.09 -5.48
CA THR A 761 7.97 -15.56 -4.40
C THR A 761 7.25 -15.55 -3.05
N LEU A 762 6.20 -14.75 -2.87
CA LEU A 762 5.39 -14.59 -1.65
C LEU A 762 6.24 -14.52 -0.37
N ALA A 763 7.26 -13.68 -0.37
CA ALA A 763 8.23 -13.52 0.70
C ALA A 763 8.66 -12.05 0.87
N ASN A 764 9.23 -11.73 2.02
CA ASN A 764 9.91 -10.46 2.23
C ASN A 764 11.17 -10.38 1.37
N ASP A 765 11.53 -9.16 0.96
CA ASP A 765 12.85 -8.89 0.38
C ASP A 765 13.96 -9.15 1.40
N GLY A 766 15.10 -9.60 0.91
CA GLY A 766 16.27 -9.85 1.74
C GLY A 766 17.09 -8.59 2.07
N ILE A 767 16.74 -7.42 1.53
CA ILE A 767 17.48 -6.18 1.73
C ILE A 767 16.57 -5.10 2.29
N THR A 768 17.10 -4.16 3.06
CA THR A 768 16.39 -2.94 3.44
C THR A 768 16.14 -2.09 2.18
N GLY A 769 15.03 -1.37 2.16
CA GLY A 769 14.65 -0.44 1.10
C GLY A 769 13.95 0.77 1.72
N ASP A 770 12.89 1.26 1.10
CA ASP A 770 12.24 2.53 1.44
C ASP A 770 11.25 2.45 2.62
N TYR A 771 11.38 1.49 3.53
CA TYR A 771 10.41 1.29 4.62
C TYR A 771 10.37 2.43 5.64
N GLY A 772 11.38 3.28 5.70
CA GLY A 772 11.49 4.38 6.68
C GLY A 772 10.33 5.38 6.60
N SER A 773 9.90 5.71 5.40
CA SER A 773 8.74 6.57 5.15
C SER A 773 7.44 5.95 5.66
N GLY A 774 7.28 4.63 5.51
CA GLY A 774 6.17 3.89 6.11
C GLY A 774 6.19 3.96 7.64
N PHE A 775 7.37 3.80 8.25
CA PHE A 775 7.50 3.91 9.69
C PHE A 775 7.27 5.35 10.20
N TYR A 776 7.66 6.37 9.43
CA TYR A 776 7.29 7.77 9.70
C TYR A 776 5.76 7.91 9.80
N GLY A 777 5.02 7.40 8.79
CA GLY A 777 3.57 7.44 8.78
C GLY A 777 2.94 6.76 10.01
N TYR A 778 3.48 5.62 10.45
CA TYR A 778 3.10 4.97 11.70
C TYR A 778 3.38 5.86 12.92
N ALA A 779 4.60 6.39 13.03
CA ALA A 779 5.04 7.15 14.20
C ALA A 779 4.21 8.41 14.45
N VAL A 780 3.89 9.17 13.39
CA VAL A 780 3.11 10.41 13.51
C VAL A 780 1.61 10.18 13.66
N ASN A 781 1.09 9.02 13.29
CA ASN A 781 -0.35 8.78 13.15
C ASN A 781 -0.90 7.64 14.04
N SER A 782 -0.02 6.78 14.62
CA SER A 782 -0.46 5.67 15.49
C SER A 782 -1.33 6.15 16.65
N GLY A 783 -2.48 5.51 16.83
CA GLY A 783 -3.42 5.85 17.89
C GLY A 783 -4.50 4.78 18.07
N THR A 784 -5.15 4.80 19.24
CA THR A 784 -6.28 3.93 19.53
C THR A 784 -7.58 4.63 19.13
N TYR A 785 -8.44 3.94 18.36
CA TYR A 785 -9.75 4.46 17.96
C TYR A 785 -10.84 3.64 18.60
N ILE A 786 -11.78 4.29 19.28
CA ILE A 786 -12.91 3.68 20.00
C ILE A 786 -14.19 4.17 19.35
N ILE A 787 -14.98 3.24 18.83
CA ILE A 787 -16.20 3.56 18.08
C ILE A 787 -17.39 2.72 18.58
N LYS A 788 -18.60 3.25 18.39
CA LYS A 788 -19.85 2.50 18.52
C LYS A 788 -20.49 2.38 17.14
N HIS A 789 -20.29 1.23 16.48
CA HIS A 789 -20.87 0.99 15.17
C HIS A 789 -22.33 0.55 15.29
N PRO A 790 -23.25 1.04 14.43
CA PRO A 790 -24.68 0.71 14.52
C PRO A 790 -24.99 -0.79 14.47
N GLU A 791 -24.26 -1.54 13.62
CA GLU A 791 -24.47 -2.97 13.46
C GLU A 791 -23.53 -3.82 14.34
N PHE A 792 -22.28 -3.38 14.59
CA PHE A 792 -21.23 -4.17 15.21
C PHE A 792 -21.04 -3.88 16.71
N GLY A 793 -21.72 -2.86 17.24
CA GLY A 793 -21.56 -2.43 18.61
C GLY A 793 -20.22 -1.73 18.88
N TRP A 794 -19.71 -1.83 20.11
CA TRP A 794 -18.44 -1.22 20.48
C TRP A 794 -17.25 -1.96 19.88
N LEU A 795 -16.35 -1.19 19.25
CA LEU A 795 -15.11 -1.65 18.66
C LEU A 795 -13.94 -0.78 19.13
N ALA A 796 -12.77 -1.39 19.29
CA ALA A 796 -11.52 -0.69 19.50
C ALA A 796 -10.50 -1.13 18.44
N PHE A 797 -9.78 -0.16 17.88
CA PHE A 797 -8.67 -0.34 16.95
C PHE A 797 -7.37 -0.01 17.71
N SER A 798 -6.42 -0.92 17.74
CA SER A 798 -5.21 -0.87 18.59
C SER A 798 -5.52 -0.67 20.08
N GLY A 799 -6.44 -1.50 20.59
CA GLY A 799 -6.80 -1.52 22.02
C GLY A 799 -7.71 -2.68 22.40
N ASN A 800 -7.58 -3.18 23.62
CA ASN A 800 -8.41 -4.24 24.17
C ASN A 800 -9.65 -3.68 24.85
N LEU A 801 -10.80 -3.89 24.23
CA LEU A 801 -12.09 -3.40 24.72
C LEU A 801 -12.75 -4.40 25.66
N SER A 802 -13.24 -3.89 26.79
CA SER A 802 -14.12 -4.59 27.72
C SER A 802 -15.31 -3.71 28.09
N GLU A 803 -16.47 -4.35 28.34
CA GLU A 803 -17.70 -3.69 28.74
C GLU A 803 -18.16 -4.28 30.08
N THR A 804 -18.34 -3.41 31.09
CA THR A 804 -18.74 -3.83 32.43
C THR A 804 -19.65 -2.78 33.06
N GLY A 805 -20.84 -3.15 33.46
CA GLY A 805 -21.81 -2.25 34.12
C GLY A 805 -22.16 -1.03 33.26
N GLY A 806 -22.32 -1.20 31.94
CA GLY A 806 -22.60 -0.10 30.99
C GLY A 806 -21.42 0.80 30.67
N LYS A 807 -20.26 0.63 31.30
CA LYS A 807 -19.03 1.38 31.05
C LYS A 807 -18.14 0.66 30.05
N ILE A 808 -17.47 1.42 29.23
CA ILE A 808 -16.53 0.97 28.22
C ILE A 808 -15.11 1.24 28.70
N ARG A 809 -14.32 0.19 28.82
CA ARG A 809 -12.88 0.29 29.11
C ARG A 809 -12.08 -0.21 27.94
N VAL A 810 -11.05 0.55 27.54
CA VAL A 810 -10.10 0.14 26.50
C VAL A 810 -8.68 0.26 27.06
N ASP A 811 -7.98 -0.86 27.12
CA ASP A 811 -6.54 -0.90 27.41
C ASP A 811 -5.79 -0.64 26.12
N ILE A 812 -4.90 0.36 26.10
CA ILE A 812 -4.23 0.88 24.90
C ILE A 812 -3.04 -0.01 24.54
N THR A 813 -3.00 -0.53 23.31
CA THR A 813 -1.97 -1.47 22.84
C THR A 813 -0.99 -0.87 21.83
N THR A 814 -1.21 0.37 21.33
CA THR A 814 -0.26 1.04 20.44
C THR A 814 1.13 1.15 21.05
N ALA A 815 2.18 1.11 20.24
CA ALA A 815 3.53 1.27 20.74
C ALA A 815 3.76 2.65 21.39
N SER A 816 3.21 3.71 20.80
CA SER A 816 3.35 5.07 21.32
C SER A 816 2.55 5.34 22.60
N ARG A 817 1.39 4.70 22.78
CA ARG A 817 0.43 4.99 23.86
C ARG A 817 0.16 6.50 24.04
N ALA A 818 0.21 7.24 22.94
CA ALA A 818 0.17 8.71 23.01
C ALA A 818 -1.11 9.31 22.46
N ARG A 819 -1.96 8.51 21.79
CA ARG A 819 -3.14 9.05 21.11
C ARG A 819 -4.35 8.15 21.27
N VAL A 820 -5.52 8.74 21.59
CA VAL A 820 -6.79 8.04 21.62
C VAL A 820 -7.92 8.91 21.07
N PHE A 821 -8.76 8.32 20.23
CA PHE A 821 -9.96 8.95 19.68
C PHE A 821 -11.21 8.19 20.13
N LEU A 822 -12.10 8.87 20.85
CA LEU A 822 -13.43 8.37 21.19
C LEU A 822 -14.44 9.00 20.24
N ALA A 823 -14.86 8.25 19.23
CA ALA A 823 -15.64 8.73 18.10
C ALA A 823 -17.01 9.31 18.51
N GLU A 824 -17.73 8.62 19.42
CA GLU A 824 -19.04 9.06 19.91
C GLU A 824 -19.02 10.46 20.54
N GLN A 825 -17.88 10.88 21.08
CA GLN A 825 -17.68 12.18 21.70
C GLN A 825 -16.83 13.15 20.87
N GLN A 826 -16.39 12.74 19.68
CA GLN A 826 -15.38 13.46 18.87
C GLN A 826 -14.17 13.90 19.71
N LEU A 827 -13.85 13.10 20.71
CA LEU A 827 -12.79 13.38 21.68
C LEU A 827 -11.45 12.84 21.19
N TRP A 828 -10.59 13.74 20.73
CA TRP A 828 -9.21 13.43 20.37
C TRP A 828 -8.28 13.85 21.50
N VAL A 829 -7.63 12.90 22.15
CA VAL A 829 -6.63 13.12 23.19
C VAL A 829 -5.26 12.76 22.65
N THR A 830 -4.29 13.66 22.82
CA THR A 830 -2.89 13.42 22.43
C THR A 830 -1.94 13.78 23.56
N LEU A 831 -0.87 13.03 23.69
CA LEU A 831 0.22 13.31 24.60
C LEU A 831 1.48 13.69 23.83
N ASP A 832 2.10 14.82 24.16
CA ASP A 832 3.42 15.21 23.65
C ASP A 832 4.55 14.68 24.56
N ALA A 833 4.24 14.31 25.79
CA ALA A 833 5.08 13.57 26.74
C ALA A 833 4.20 12.73 27.66
N GLY A 834 4.72 11.62 28.16
CA GLY A 834 3.99 10.64 28.95
C GLY A 834 3.31 9.59 28.09
N GLN A 835 2.57 8.65 28.74
CA GLN A 835 1.91 7.54 28.06
C GLN A 835 0.55 7.23 28.69
N LEU A 836 -0.41 6.83 27.86
CA LEU A 836 -1.72 6.30 28.25
C LEU A 836 -1.65 4.79 28.48
N LYS A 837 -2.27 4.30 29.57
CA LYS A 837 -2.50 2.86 29.80
C LYS A 837 -3.90 2.42 29.37
N SER A 838 -4.91 3.21 29.76
CA SER A 838 -6.30 2.88 29.42
C SER A 838 -7.17 4.12 29.38
N LEU A 839 -8.30 3.98 28.67
CA LEU A 839 -9.42 4.90 28.71
C LEU A 839 -10.65 4.15 29.23
N GLU A 840 -11.38 4.76 30.22
CA GLU A 840 -12.69 4.30 30.65
C GLU A 840 -13.72 5.40 30.33
N TYR A 841 -14.77 5.03 29.61
CA TYR A 841 -15.85 5.90 29.20
C TYR A 841 -17.18 5.44 29.81
N ASP A 842 -17.90 6.38 30.40
CA ASP A 842 -19.24 6.19 30.93
C ASP A 842 -20.24 6.91 30.02
N PRO A 843 -21.01 6.14 29.20
CA PRO A 843 -21.97 6.72 28.26
C PRO A 843 -23.10 7.51 28.93
N GLU A 844 -23.51 7.13 30.15
CA GLU A 844 -24.61 7.80 30.89
C GLU A 844 -24.20 9.20 31.37
N THR A 845 -22.98 9.33 31.89
CA THR A 845 -22.48 10.59 32.42
C THR A 845 -21.55 11.34 31.45
N THR A 846 -21.23 10.78 30.30
CA THR A 846 -20.24 11.25 29.31
C THR A 846 -18.84 11.51 29.89
N LYS A 847 -18.53 10.98 31.06
CA LYS A 847 -17.24 11.15 31.72
C LYS A 847 -16.22 10.19 31.13
N VAL A 848 -14.98 10.68 30.95
CA VAL A 848 -13.85 9.87 30.47
C VAL A 848 -12.75 9.89 31.51
N ARG A 849 -12.32 8.71 31.95
CA ARG A 849 -11.15 8.54 32.83
C ARG A 849 -9.98 8.03 32.00
N LEU A 850 -8.85 8.73 32.04
CA LEU A 850 -7.60 8.27 31.47
C LEU A 850 -6.67 7.76 32.59
N THR A 851 -6.10 6.57 32.39
CA THR A 851 -5.03 6.04 33.24
C THR A 851 -3.70 6.28 32.56
N LEU A 852 -2.74 6.82 33.31
CA LEU A 852 -1.41 7.24 32.82
C LEU A 852 -0.34 6.26 33.28
N SER A 853 0.77 6.16 32.54
CA SER A 853 1.98 5.43 32.96
C SER A 853 2.77 6.21 33.98
N ALA A 854 3.55 5.50 34.82
CA ALA A 854 4.48 6.14 35.76
C ALA A 854 5.67 6.77 35.01
N SER A 855 6.28 7.82 35.58
CA SER A 855 7.45 8.53 35.01
C SER A 855 8.60 7.60 34.61
N LYS A 856 8.91 6.60 35.44
CA LYS A 856 9.98 5.63 35.15
C LYS A 856 9.75 4.80 33.86
N GLU A 857 8.47 4.66 33.44
CA GLU A 857 8.13 3.92 32.24
C GLU A 857 8.13 4.81 30.99
N SER A 858 7.95 6.13 31.16
CA SER A 858 7.74 7.08 30.07
C SER A 858 8.87 8.10 29.87
N TYR A 859 9.89 8.11 30.76
CA TYR A 859 10.97 9.11 30.81
C TYR A 859 10.50 10.58 30.92
N ALA A 860 9.20 10.82 31.08
CA ALA A 860 8.63 12.15 31.14
C ALA A 860 8.52 12.66 32.58
N GLU A 861 8.99 13.88 32.86
CA GLU A 861 8.82 14.55 34.16
C GLU A 861 7.35 14.88 34.43
N ASN A 862 6.63 15.26 33.39
CA ASN A 862 5.19 15.53 33.41
C ASN A 862 4.52 14.96 32.19
N THR A 863 3.26 14.56 32.30
CA THR A 863 2.44 14.25 31.15
C THR A 863 1.91 15.54 30.52
N LEU A 864 2.20 15.77 29.25
CA LEU A 864 1.74 16.91 28.47
C LEU A 864 0.53 16.51 27.61
N LEU A 865 -0.67 16.74 28.16
CA LEU A 865 -1.93 16.31 27.55
C LEU A 865 -2.60 17.43 26.77
N LYS A 866 -3.00 17.17 25.52
CA LYS A 866 -3.84 18.01 24.68
C LYS A 866 -5.19 17.34 24.42
N ILE A 867 -6.23 18.15 24.32
CA ILE A 867 -7.57 17.77 23.90
C ILE A 867 -7.92 18.58 22.66
N GLY A 868 -8.42 17.90 21.61
CA GLY A 868 -8.89 18.52 20.38
C GLY A 868 -9.98 19.58 20.66
N GLN A 869 -9.97 20.66 19.90
CA GLN A 869 -10.80 21.85 20.18
C GLN A 869 -12.31 21.58 20.12
N ASN A 870 -12.75 20.64 19.28
CA ASN A 870 -14.18 20.44 18.99
C ASN A 870 -14.92 19.54 19.98
N SER A 871 -14.23 18.92 20.94
CA SER A 871 -14.85 17.94 21.85
C SER A 871 -15.62 18.53 23.02
N GLY A 872 -15.34 19.78 23.38
CA GLY A 872 -15.92 20.42 24.56
C GLY A 872 -15.44 19.85 25.92
N TYR A 873 -14.40 19.00 25.92
CA TYR A 873 -13.86 18.40 27.15
C TYR A 873 -12.76 19.24 27.79
N LYS A 874 -12.64 19.12 29.12
CA LYS A 874 -11.51 19.65 29.92
C LYS A 874 -11.05 18.61 30.93
N VAL A 875 -9.80 18.72 31.37
CA VAL A 875 -9.27 17.89 32.47
C VAL A 875 -9.71 18.51 33.79
N LYS A 876 -10.44 17.75 34.60
CA LYS A 876 -10.94 18.21 35.90
C LYS A 876 -9.75 18.54 36.83
N GLY A 877 -9.74 19.73 37.38
CA GLY A 877 -8.69 20.19 38.31
C GLY A 877 -7.41 20.75 37.68
N TYR A 878 -7.33 20.78 36.32
CA TYR A 878 -6.16 21.31 35.62
C TYR A 878 -6.56 22.44 34.67
N LYS A 879 -5.64 23.40 34.48
CA LYS A 879 -5.75 24.48 33.49
C LYS A 879 -4.71 24.28 32.38
N LYS A 880 -5.01 24.78 31.20
CA LYS A 880 -4.05 24.79 30.07
C LYS A 880 -2.93 25.80 30.35
N ASN A 881 -1.70 25.43 30.04
CA ASN A 881 -0.58 26.36 30.00
C ASN A 881 -0.59 27.20 28.69
N ALA A 882 0.38 28.09 28.52
CA ALA A 882 0.49 28.97 27.34
C ALA A 882 0.60 28.20 26.01
N GLN A 883 1.18 27.00 26.02
CA GLN A 883 1.30 26.11 24.85
C GLN A 883 0.06 25.24 24.63
N GLY A 884 -1.00 25.40 25.44
CA GLY A 884 -2.27 24.67 25.29
C GLY A 884 -2.29 23.29 25.93
N TYR A 885 -1.30 22.91 26.76
CA TYR A 885 -1.27 21.63 27.46
C TYR A 885 -1.93 21.69 28.83
N PHE A 886 -2.59 20.59 29.21
CA PHE A 886 -2.78 20.27 30.61
C PHE A 886 -1.51 19.56 31.09
N VAL A 887 -0.75 20.20 31.96
CA VAL A 887 0.48 19.68 32.57
C VAL A 887 0.11 18.85 33.78
N ILE A 888 0.32 17.53 33.71
CA ILE A 888 -0.07 16.58 34.74
C ILE A 888 1.20 16.01 35.39
N PRO A 889 1.43 16.21 36.70
CA PRO A 889 2.60 15.65 37.40
C PRO A 889 2.67 14.13 37.24
N SER A 890 3.88 13.59 37.12
CA SER A 890 4.14 12.18 36.83
C SER A 890 3.67 11.19 37.91
N GLU A 891 3.47 11.63 39.14
CA GLU A 891 2.88 10.84 40.22
C GLU A 891 1.37 10.63 40.09
N VAL A 892 0.68 11.39 39.25
CA VAL A 892 -0.75 11.31 39.00
C VAL A 892 -1.04 10.15 38.07
N LYS A 893 -1.63 9.08 38.59
CA LYS A 893 -1.93 7.84 37.85
C LYS A 893 -3.17 7.91 36.96
N SER A 894 -4.08 8.84 37.23
CA SER A 894 -5.29 8.99 36.42
C SER A 894 -5.87 10.40 36.47
N VAL A 895 -6.52 10.80 35.39
CA VAL A 895 -7.24 12.08 35.27
C VAL A 895 -8.67 11.84 34.78
N LEU A 896 -9.56 12.74 35.19
CA LEU A 896 -10.96 12.71 34.75
C LEU A 896 -11.21 13.86 33.77
N LEU A 897 -11.72 13.52 32.60
CA LEU A 897 -12.19 14.46 31.59
C LEU A 897 -13.69 14.63 31.74
N VAL A 898 -14.16 15.86 31.69
CA VAL A 898 -15.56 16.25 31.81
C VAL A 898 -15.88 17.28 30.74
N LYS A 899 -17.13 17.26 30.23
CA LYS A 899 -17.59 18.32 29.32
C LYS A 899 -17.56 19.66 30.05
N SER A 900 -17.16 20.68 29.30
CA SER A 900 -17.33 22.07 29.74
C SER A 900 -18.82 22.38 29.69
N ASN A 901 -19.37 22.93 30.78
CA ASN A 901 -20.75 23.42 30.80
C ASN A 901 -20.86 24.63 29.85
#